data_037880fd22dd1261de511d5238bbcc34
#
_entry.id   037880fd22dd1261de511d5238bbcc34
#
_cell.length_a   1.000
_cell.length_b   1.000
_cell.length_c   1.000
_cell.angle_alpha   90.00
_cell.angle_beta   90.00
_cell.angle_gamma   90.00
#
_symmetry.space_group_name_H-M   'P 1'
#
loop_
_entity.id
_entity.type
_entity.pdbx_description
1 polymer ?
#
loop_
_entity_poly.entity_id
_entity_poly.type
_entity_poly.pdbx_seq_one_letter_code
_entity_poly.pdbx_strand_id
1 'polypeptide(L)'
;MKTKHVGAGSHALARIKRRLWSLPSALVLLWIVVLFWGERRVFQWSAAQCLWHQWESWPTHAQPHHVLLIADPQLVDPHTYPGRPWPLSSLTVLYTDLYLQRAYRYLQEYLWPDATLFLGDLFDGGREWGTLESTSPEERYQKYGTDFWLKEYIRFSNIFIRPWLKYPSATAAEPTGRRILASLPGNHDLGFAAGIQAPVKERFDAYFGPLNRIDIIGNHSFVHLDTVSLSAMDQVDPETGSSGAGDGSAAATASSMIWKPVEEFLAEAKTTRAKAIQHTCETRFSWTHPAPHLFSPEVREAADNEEFETETPKASAPQVTSSQFPTIVLSHVPLYRSGSTSCGPMRERGTAIPLQAGYQYQNVLTPLVSQDIVKHLTAEEITMIYSGDDHDYCEIEHNEFTGRIREITVKSMSWAMGIRLPGVQLVSLWNPVDVDNVMGAAAMTTATTPRDTVQNHLCLLPDQLGIFIRYGQVLFLTVLVLLVQTARYNPEKAAADQRDKAEPLLPVFRERGDRSSQTSQTSSVRSHGQNLSTRKIGSCGHVGSSSSPRSRTPSPPLPPSSKQPLIDSCRGHGRSHEDDDVDRDDWAMPRGAAASVAFSVHKPTTRLAYLGRSIWQVAWPVLLFYLWLIWNG
;
A
#
# COMPACT_ATOMS: atom_id res chain seq x y z
N MET A 1 9.76 60.57 35.87
CA MET A 1 10.79 59.53 35.68
C MET A 1 10.17 58.38 34.91
N LYS A 2 10.44 58.30 33.59
CA LYS A 2 10.01 57.19 32.72
C LYS A 2 11.23 56.32 32.51
N THR A 3 11.35 55.23 33.18
CA THR A 3 12.42 54.23 32.97
C THR A 3 12.09 53.35 31.78
N LYS A 4 12.97 53.37 30.77
CA LYS A 4 12.93 52.60 29.53
C LYS A 4 13.18 51.10 29.86
N HIS A 5 12.10 50.30 29.81
CA HIS A 5 12.22 48.83 29.64
C HIS A 5 12.25 48.46 28.17
N VAL A 6 13.35 48.78 27.47
CA VAL A 6 13.52 48.48 26.04
C VAL A 6 14.86 47.77 25.82
N GLY A 7 15.09 46.63 26.45
CA GLY A 7 16.38 45.94 26.27
C GLY A 7 16.33 44.43 26.10
N ALA A 8 15.40 43.74 26.71
CA ALA A 8 15.41 42.26 26.73
C ALA A 8 14.82 41.62 25.46
N GLY A 9 13.80 42.24 24.86
CA GLY A 9 13.13 41.72 23.65
C GLY A 9 13.98 41.81 22.37
N SER A 10 14.76 42.91 22.23
CA SER A 10 15.59 43.13 21.02
C SER A 10 16.76 42.13 20.94
N HIS A 11 17.37 41.79 22.09
CA HIS A 11 18.45 40.80 22.14
C HIS A 11 17.96 39.35 21.97
N ALA A 12 16.74 39.03 22.35
CA ALA A 12 16.12 37.73 22.09
C ALA A 12 15.79 37.57 20.59
N LEU A 13 15.19 38.57 19.97
CA LEU A 13 14.91 38.62 18.54
C LEU A 13 16.18 38.56 17.68
N ALA A 14 17.24 39.27 18.06
CA ALA A 14 18.53 39.20 17.37
C ALA A 14 19.20 37.83 17.50
N ARG A 15 19.06 37.15 18.65
CA ARG A 15 19.53 35.76 18.84
C ARG A 15 18.73 34.75 18.03
N ILE A 16 17.41 34.92 17.94
CA ILE A 16 16.53 34.08 17.11
C ILE A 16 16.86 34.28 15.62
N LYS A 17 16.99 35.52 15.15
CA LYS A 17 17.42 35.83 13.78
C LYS A 17 18.78 35.19 13.44
N ARG A 18 19.80 35.32 14.32
CA ARG A 18 21.13 34.70 14.09
C ARG A 18 21.07 33.15 14.09
N ARG A 19 20.15 32.53 14.83
CA ARG A 19 19.94 31.07 14.80
C ARG A 19 19.24 30.64 13.52
N LEU A 20 18.20 31.36 13.10
CA LEU A 20 17.46 31.07 11.85
C LEU A 20 18.34 31.18 10.60
N TRP A 21 19.33 32.05 10.61
CA TRP A 21 20.28 32.24 9.50
C TRP A 21 21.59 31.46 9.68
N SER A 22 21.62 30.46 10.53
CA SER A 22 22.77 29.58 10.68
C SER A 22 22.79 28.51 9.57
N LEU A 23 23.99 28.07 9.19
CA LEU A 23 24.13 27.00 8.18
C LEU A 23 23.37 25.71 8.53
N PRO A 24 23.39 25.20 9.80
CA PRO A 24 22.54 24.08 10.19
C PRO A 24 21.05 24.32 9.94
N SER A 25 20.54 25.52 10.24
CA SER A 25 19.13 25.85 10.01
C SER A 25 18.77 25.88 8.52
N ALA A 26 19.68 26.37 7.67
CA ALA A 26 19.50 26.34 6.22
C ALA A 26 19.45 24.90 5.68
N LEU A 27 20.31 24.01 6.23
CA LEU A 27 20.29 22.59 5.88
C LEU A 27 19.00 21.91 6.36
N VAL A 28 18.50 22.22 7.57
CA VAL A 28 17.21 21.73 8.05
C VAL A 28 16.08 22.17 7.13
N LEU A 29 16.05 23.44 6.73
CA LEU A 29 15.03 23.95 5.80
C LEU A 29 15.11 23.23 4.44
N LEU A 30 16.31 23.03 3.91
CA LEU A 30 16.52 22.26 2.67
C LEU A 30 15.92 20.85 2.81
N TRP A 31 16.21 20.16 3.90
CA TRP A 31 15.67 18.82 4.15
C TRP A 31 14.15 18.81 4.29
N ILE A 32 13.56 19.78 5.01
CA ILE A 32 12.10 19.92 5.11
C ILE A 32 11.48 20.04 3.72
N VAL A 33 12.03 20.91 2.86
CA VAL A 33 11.52 21.09 1.50
C VAL A 33 11.66 19.81 0.67
N VAL A 34 12.81 19.15 0.72
CA VAL A 34 13.09 17.93 -0.07
C VAL A 34 12.21 16.76 0.40
N LEU A 35 12.06 16.57 1.70
CA LEU A 35 11.20 15.53 2.25
C LEU A 35 9.71 15.80 1.94
N PHE A 36 9.24 17.04 2.13
CA PHE A 36 7.87 17.40 1.78
C PHE A 36 7.60 17.21 0.29
N TRP A 37 8.56 17.57 -0.56
CA TRP A 37 8.47 17.33 -2.00
C TRP A 37 8.34 15.82 -2.29
N GLY A 38 9.27 14.99 -1.79
CA GLY A 38 9.31 13.56 -2.11
C GLY A 38 8.16 12.75 -1.49
N GLU A 39 7.71 13.13 -0.27
CA GLU A 39 6.70 12.37 0.45
C GLU A 39 5.26 12.85 0.19
N ARG A 40 5.07 14.04 -0.44
CA ARG A 40 3.75 14.64 -0.70
C ARG A 40 3.59 15.16 -2.11
N ARG A 41 4.41 16.17 -2.48
CA ARG A 41 4.18 16.94 -3.71
C ARG A 41 4.30 16.11 -4.99
N VAL A 42 5.22 15.15 -5.02
CA VAL A 42 5.42 14.28 -6.18
C VAL A 42 4.18 13.41 -6.43
N PHE A 43 3.57 12.85 -5.37
CA PHE A 43 2.35 12.05 -5.48
C PHE A 43 1.14 12.89 -5.88
N GLN A 44 0.97 14.07 -5.28
CA GLN A 44 -0.08 15.01 -5.67
C GLN A 44 0.02 15.40 -7.14
N TRP A 45 1.22 15.73 -7.58
CA TRP A 45 1.46 16.16 -8.94
C TRP A 45 1.22 15.03 -9.94
N SER A 46 1.68 13.82 -9.62
CA SER A 46 1.42 12.63 -10.44
C SER A 46 -0.09 12.39 -10.64
N ALA A 47 -0.88 12.37 -9.57
CA ALA A 47 -2.33 12.22 -9.67
C ALA A 47 -3.00 13.38 -10.42
N ALA A 48 -2.53 14.62 -10.20
CA ALA A 48 -3.07 15.79 -10.87
C ALA A 48 -2.83 15.83 -12.40
N GLN A 49 -1.78 15.16 -12.88
CA GLN A 49 -1.53 15.01 -14.32
C GLN A 49 -2.45 13.99 -15.01
N CYS A 50 -3.17 13.19 -14.25
CA CYS A 50 -4.05 12.15 -14.75
C CYS A 50 -5.53 12.53 -14.71
N LEU A 51 -5.87 13.81 -14.45
CA LEU A 51 -7.26 14.27 -14.37
C LEU A 51 -8.02 13.95 -15.67
N TRP A 52 -9.23 13.41 -15.54
CA TRP A 52 -10.08 12.93 -16.62
C TRP A 52 -10.20 13.93 -17.79
N HIS A 53 -10.51 15.17 -17.50
CA HIS A 53 -10.70 16.23 -18.50
C HIS A 53 -9.44 16.58 -19.31
N GLN A 54 -8.26 16.08 -18.96
CA GLN A 54 -7.02 16.37 -19.68
C GLN A 54 -6.80 15.45 -20.88
N TRP A 55 -7.46 14.29 -20.90
CA TRP A 55 -7.26 13.27 -21.92
C TRP A 55 -8.56 12.74 -22.53
N GLU A 56 -9.70 12.92 -21.85
CA GLU A 56 -11.00 12.55 -22.42
C GLU A 56 -11.38 13.44 -23.60
N SER A 57 -11.95 12.82 -24.63
CA SER A 57 -12.41 13.47 -25.86
C SER A 57 -13.89 13.20 -26.15
N TRP A 58 -14.71 13.05 -25.11
CA TRP A 58 -16.15 12.84 -25.26
C TRP A 58 -16.89 14.10 -25.72
N PRO A 59 -18.08 13.95 -26.34
CA PRO A 59 -18.95 15.09 -26.60
C PRO A 59 -19.30 15.86 -25.32
N THR A 60 -19.58 17.15 -25.43
CA THR A 60 -19.85 18.03 -24.27
C THR A 60 -21.05 17.63 -23.40
N HIS A 61 -21.97 16.87 -23.96
CA HIS A 61 -23.15 16.35 -23.24
C HIS A 61 -22.90 14.96 -22.60
N ALA A 62 -21.74 14.36 -22.83
CA ALA A 62 -21.42 13.06 -22.27
C ALA A 62 -21.28 13.11 -20.74
N GLN A 63 -21.75 12.05 -20.12
CA GLN A 63 -21.56 11.80 -18.68
C GLN A 63 -20.81 10.47 -18.55
N PRO A 64 -19.49 10.49 -18.71
CA PRO A 64 -18.70 9.26 -18.66
C PRO A 64 -18.68 8.65 -17.25
N HIS A 65 -18.57 7.34 -17.22
CA HIS A 65 -18.34 6.57 -16.01
C HIS A 65 -16.83 6.30 -15.89
N HIS A 66 -16.25 6.61 -14.74
CA HIS A 66 -14.83 6.59 -14.51
C HIS A 66 -14.39 5.34 -13.74
N VAL A 67 -13.54 4.54 -14.32
CA VAL A 67 -13.02 3.31 -13.71
C VAL A 67 -11.51 3.40 -13.51
N LEU A 68 -11.05 3.06 -12.32
CA LEU A 68 -9.65 2.91 -11.95
C LEU A 68 -9.30 1.42 -11.89
N LEU A 69 -8.40 0.95 -12.75
CA LEU A 69 -7.86 -0.40 -12.70
C LEU A 69 -6.50 -0.41 -12.03
N ILE A 70 -6.31 -1.30 -11.08
CA ILE A 70 -5.08 -1.50 -10.30
C ILE A 70 -4.62 -2.93 -10.50
N ALA A 71 -3.42 -3.10 -11.06
CA ALA A 71 -2.77 -4.41 -11.18
C ALA A 71 -1.63 -4.54 -10.18
N ASP A 72 -1.41 -5.73 -9.70
CA ASP A 72 -0.23 -6.19 -8.98
C ASP A 72 0.23 -5.21 -7.89
N PRO A 73 -0.64 -4.80 -6.93
CA PRO A 73 -0.19 -4.00 -5.80
C PRO A 73 0.79 -4.79 -4.92
N GLN A 74 0.77 -6.11 -4.96
CA GLN A 74 1.67 -7.08 -4.33
C GLN A 74 2.27 -6.57 -3.03
N LEU A 75 1.48 -6.65 -1.93
CA LEU A 75 1.96 -6.21 -0.62
C LEU A 75 3.20 -7.00 -0.22
N VAL A 76 4.32 -6.29 -0.12
CA VAL A 76 5.61 -6.88 0.26
C VAL A 76 5.54 -7.56 1.62
N ASP A 77 6.05 -8.77 1.70
CA ASP A 77 6.02 -9.65 2.87
C ASP A 77 7.32 -10.51 2.95
N PRO A 78 7.43 -11.49 3.86
CA PRO A 78 8.60 -12.36 3.93
C PRO A 78 8.89 -13.21 2.69
N HIS A 79 7.91 -13.41 1.80
CA HIS A 79 8.10 -14.14 0.54
C HIS A 79 8.86 -13.30 -0.49
N THR A 80 8.60 -12.00 -0.55
CA THR A 80 9.21 -11.07 -1.54
C THR A 80 10.74 -11.07 -1.48
N TYR A 81 11.30 -11.00 -0.28
CA TYR A 81 12.75 -10.94 -0.08
C TYR A 81 13.20 -11.92 1.02
N PRO A 82 13.18 -13.23 0.74
CA PRO A 82 13.58 -14.24 1.71
C PRO A 82 15.05 -14.03 2.12
N GLY A 83 15.31 -14.01 3.42
CA GLY A 83 16.66 -13.81 3.95
C GLY A 83 17.12 -12.36 4.11
N ARG A 84 16.28 -11.33 3.81
CA ARG A 84 16.62 -9.94 4.09
C ARG A 84 16.67 -9.70 5.60
N PRO A 85 17.82 -9.23 6.18
CA PRO A 85 17.96 -9.10 7.63
C PRO A 85 17.11 -7.96 8.19
N TRP A 86 16.69 -8.11 9.46
CA TRP A 86 16.17 -6.98 10.24
C TRP A 86 17.28 -5.92 10.45
N PRO A 87 17.01 -4.60 10.38
CA PRO A 87 15.71 -3.95 10.21
C PRO A 87 15.31 -3.71 8.74
N LEU A 88 16.11 -4.10 7.76
CA LEU A 88 15.86 -3.81 6.34
C LEU A 88 14.56 -4.46 5.84
N SER A 89 14.23 -5.67 6.30
CA SER A 89 12.97 -6.34 5.96
C SER A 89 11.76 -5.51 6.41
N SER A 90 11.73 -5.07 7.67
CA SER A 90 10.64 -4.26 8.21
C SER A 90 10.53 -2.88 7.54
N LEU A 91 11.68 -2.27 7.23
CA LEU A 91 11.70 -0.99 6.50
C LEU A 91 11.18 -1.14 5.07
N THR A 92 11.48 -2.26 4.40
CA THR A 92 10.96 -2.52 3.05
C THR A 92 9.44 -2.58 3.07
N VAL A 93 8.85 -3.37 3.96
CA VAL A 93 7.40 -3.46 4.15
C VAL A 93 6.80 -2.06 4.42
N LEU A 94 7.36 -1.34 5.39
CA LEU A 94 6.87 -0.01 5.74
C LEU A 94 6.89 0.97 4.56
N TYR A 95 8.00 1.02 3.82
CA TYR A 95 8.12 1.97 2.71
C TYR A 95 7.26 1.60 1.51
N THR A 96 7.04 0.32 1.26
CA THR A 96 6.13 -0.13 0.20
C THR A 96 4.69 0.20 0.57
N ASP A 97 4.26 -0.09 1.80
CA ASP A 97 2.93 0.26 2.28
C ASP A 97 2.66 1.76 2.22
N LEU A 98 3.61 2.58 2.68
CA LEU A 98 3.50 4.04 2.61
C LEU A 98 3.40 4.57 1.18
N TYR A 99 4.14 3.96 0.26
CA TYR A 99 4.06 4.33 -1.15
C TYR A 99 2.67 4.03 -1.72
N LEU A 100 2.18 2.80 -1.57
CA LEU A 100 0.87 2.36 -2.05
C LEU A 100 -0.26 3.22 -1.43
N GLN A 101 -0.21 3.45 -0.12
CA GLN A 101 -1.20 4.25 0.60
C GLN A 101 -1.25 5.69 0.10
N ARG A 102 -0.09 6.34 -0.11
CA ARG A 102 -0.01 7.71 -0.61
C ARG A 102 -0.50 7.81 -2.04
N ALA A 103 -0.01 6.92 -2.92
CA ALA A 103 -0.43 6.89 -4.30
C ALA A 103 -1.95 6.70 -4.42
N TYR A 104 -2.49 5.68 -3.75
CA TYR A 104 -3.92 5.39 -3.80
C TYR A 104 -4.78 6.53 -3.22
N ARG A 105 -4.36 7.11 -2.08
CA ARG A 105 -5.09 8.22 -1.48
C ARG A 105 -5.21 9.40 -2.44
N TYR A 106 -4.10 9.81 -3.11
CA TYR A 106 -4.16 10.92 -4.05
C TYR A 106 -4.91 10.58 -5.33
N LEU A 107 -4.85 9.34 -5.81
CA LEU A 107 -5.71 8.89 -6.91
C LEU A 107 -7.20 9.03 -6.53
N GLN A 108 -7.60 8.60 -5.34
CA GLN A 108 -8.97 8.75 -4.86
C GLN A 108 -9.39 10.23 -4.65
N GLU A 109 -8.48 11.07 -4.17
CA GLU A 109 -8.74 12.49 -3.90
C GLU A 109 -8.87 13.33 -5.16
N TYR A 110 -8.03 13.07 -6.17
CA TYR A 110 -7.98 13.88 -7.39
C TYR A 110 -8.86 13.34 -8.50
N LEU A 111 -8.96 12.02 -8.65
CA LEU A 111 -9.68 11.40 -9.75
C LEU A 111 -11.12 11.03 -9.39
N TRP A 112 -11.37 10.71 -8.14
CA TRP A 112 -12.70 10.31 -7.66
C TRP A 112 -13.41 9.29 -8.57
N PRO A 113 -12.81 8.12 -8.84
CA PRO A 113 -13.39 7.16 -9.76
C PRO A 113 -14.71 6.58 -9.24
N ASP A 114 -15.64 6.29 -10.15
CA ASP A 114 -16.93 5.64 -9.85
C ASP A 114 -16.74 4.18 -9.45
N ALA A 115 -15.74 3.51 -10.06
CA ALA A 115 -15.37 2.16 -9.72
C ALA A 115 -13.84 2.02 -9.61
N THR A 116 -13.38 1.22 -8.65
CA THR A 116 -11.99 0.78 -8.52
C THR A 116 -11.94 -0.73 -8.57
N LEU A 117 -11.23 -1.28 -9.55
CA LEU A 117 -11.16 -2.72 -9.79
C LEU A 117 -9.70 -3.17 -9.72
N PHE A 118 -9.47 -4.30 -9.04
CA PHE A 118 -8.15 -4.91 -8.93
C PHE A 118 -8.02 -6.09 -9.89
N LEU A 119 -6.84 -6.23 -10.48
CA LEU A 119 -6.54 -7.26 -11.49
C LEU A 119 -5.68 -8.40 -10.94
N GLY A 120 -5.77 -8.67 -9.64
CA GLY A 120 -5.04 -9.75 -8.99
C GLY A 120 -3.71 -9.34 -8.37
N ASP A 121 -3.04 -10.32 -7.78
CA ASP A 121 -1.79 -10.18 -7.04
C ASP A 121 -1.88 -9.10 -5.95
N LEU A 122 -2.86 -9.28 -5.07
CA LEU A 122 -3.08 -8.35 -3.94
C LEU A 122 -1.96 -8.48 -2.92
N PHE A 123 -1.49 -9.71 -2.67
CA PHE A 123 -0.40 -10.07 -1.77
C PHE A 123 0.75 -10.71 -2.54
N ASP A 124 1.97 -10.56 -2.07
CA ASP A 124 3.11 -11.25 -2.71
C ASP A 124 3.20 -12.74 -2.32
N GLY A 125 2.91 -13.07 -1.08
CA GLY A 125 2.96 -14.43 -0.56
C GLY A 125 1.62 -15.01 -0.15
N GLY A 126 0.49 -14.48 -0.63
CA GLY A 126 -0.85 -14.90 -0.22
C GLY A 126 -1.08 -16.41 -0.24
N ARG A 127 -0.62 -17.08 -1.31
CA ARG A 127 -0.68 -18.54 -1.50
C ARG A 127 0.14 -19.34 -0.49
N GLU A 128 1.18 -18.73 0.07
CA GLU A 128 2.12 -19.40 0.97
C GLU A 128 1.64 -19.43 2.43
N TRP A 129 0.65 -18.62 2.76
CA TRP A 129 0.15 -18.56 4.15
C TRP A 129 -0.89 -19.63 4.39
N GLY A 130 -0.59 -20.53 5.32
CA GLY A 130 -1.46 -21.66 5.65
C GLY A 130 -2.88 -21.26 6.06
N THR A 131 -3.81 -22.20 5.90
CA THR A 131 -5.19 -22.14 6.40
C THR A 131 -5.33 -23.06 7.62
N LEU A 132 -6.56 -23.34 8.07
CA LEU A 132 -6.80 -24.36 9.08
C LEU A 132 -6.61 -25.79 8.53
N GLU A 133 -6.72 -25.96 7.20
CA GLU A 133 -6.75 -27.25 6.52
C GLU A 133 -5.51 -27.48 5.63
N SER A 134 -4.72 -26.42 5.37
CA SER A 134 -3.54 -26.52 4.53
C SER A 134 -2.36 -25.75 5.12
N THR A 135 -1.15 -26.19 4.79
CA THR A 135 0.09 -25.52 5.11
C THR A 135 0.87 -25.22 3.82
N SER A 136 1.79 -24.24 3.87
CA SER A 136 2.65 -23.96 2.73
C SER A 136 3.40 -25.21 2.27
N PRO A 137 3.51 -25.47 0.96
CA PRO A 137 4.38 -26.51 0.41
C PRO A 137 5.86 -26.21 0.66
N GLU A 138 6.24 -24.95 0.88
CA GLU A 138 7.59 -24.55 1.22
C GLU A 138 7.82 -24.55 2.75
N GLU A 139 8.77 -25.32 3.23
CA GLU A 139 9.10 -25.48 4.65
C GLU A 139 9.33 -24.14 5.37
N ARG A 140 10.01 -23.19 4.71
CA ARG A 140 10.32 -21.86 5.28
C ARG A 140 9.07 -21.02 5.62
N TYR A 141 7.94 -21.30 4.96
CA TYR A 141 6.70 -20.55 5.15
C TYR A 141 5.65 -21.26 6.00
N GLN A 142 5.82 -22.54 6.31
CA GLN A 142 4.87 -23.32 7.14
C GLN A 142 4.58 -22.74 8.52
N LYS A 143 5.46 -21.85 9.02
CA LYS A 143 5.26 -21.10 10.26
C LYS A 143 4.22 -19.98 10.16
N TYR A 144 3.83 -19.62 8.95
CA TYR A 144 2.84 -18.56 8.69
C TYR A 144 1.48 -19.18 8.37
N GLY A 145 0.50 -18.94 9.24
CA GLY A 145 -0.85 -19.48 9.09
C GLY A 145 -1.89 -18.38 8.89
N THR A 146 -3.14 -18.70 9.19
CA THR A 146 -4.30 -17.81 9.07
C THR A 146 -4.11 -16.46 9.76
N ASP A 147 -3.51 -16.43 10.95
CA ASP A 147 -3.27 -15.17 11.68
C ASP A 147 -2.32 -14.22 10.93
N PHE A 148 -1.35 -14.77 10.21
CA PHE A 148 -0.44 -13.97 9.40
C PHE A 148 -1.16 -13.43 8.16
N TRP A 149 -1.90 -14.28 7.45
CA TRP A 149 -2.70 -13.86 6.30
C TRP A 149 -3.72 -12.77 6.69
N LEU A 150 -4.36 -12.90 7.84
CA LEU A 150 -5.29 -11.87 8.34
C LEU A 150 -4.60 -10.52 8.59
N LYS A 151 -3.35 -10.51 9.04
CA LYS A 151 -2.55 -9.27 9.14
C LYS A 151 -2.32 -8.64 7.77
N GLU A 152 -2.02 -9.44 6.76
CA GLU A 152 -1.86 -8.97 5.38
C GLU A 152 -3.18 -8.39 4.84
N TYR A 153 -4.30 -9.06 5.08
CA TYR A 153 -5.63 -8.56 4.74
C TYR A 153 -5.95 -7.22 5.43
N ILE A 154 -5.61 -7.08 6.71
CA ILE A 154 -5.78 -5.81 7.43
C ILE A 154 -4.89 -4.71 6.84
N ARG A 155 -3.65 -5.04 6.41
CA ARG A 155 -2.77 -4.09 5.71
C ARG A 155 -3.41 -3.63 4.40
N PHE A 156 -3.89 -4.57 3.58
CA PHE A 156 -4.63 -4.27 2.34
C PHE A 156 -5.83 -3.35 2.61
N SER A 157 -6.63 -3.69 3.60
CA SER A 157 -7.78 -2.87 4.00
C SER A 157 -7.38 -1.45 4.43
N ASN A 158 -6.29 -1.29 5.19
CA ASN A 158 -5.80 0.02 5.60
C ASN A 158 -5.27 0.87 4.43
N ILE A 159 -4.68 0.22 3.42
CA ILE A 159 -4.09 0.89 2.25
C ILE A 159 -5.17 1.29 1.25
N PHE A 160 -6.15 0.41 0.97
CA PHE A 160 -7.11 0.57 -0.12
C PHE A 160 -8.55 0.82 0.34
N ILE A 161 -9.10 -0.03 1.22
CA ILE A 161 -10.51 0.06 1.61
C ILE A 161 -10.76 1.31 2.48
N ARG A 162 -9.93 1.51 3.49
CA ARG A 162 -10.09 2.62 4.44
C ARG A 162 -9.99 4.02 3.80
N PRO A 163 -9.03 4.31 2.91
CA PRO A 163 -9.02 5.56 2.15
C PRO A 163 -10.25 5.70 1.24
N TRP A 164 -10.69 4.62 0.58
CA TRP A 164 -11.88 4.64 -0.27
C TRP A 164 -13.15 4.99 0.52
N LEU A 165 -13.34 4.43 1.72
CA LEU A 165 -14.47 4.73 2.61
C LEU A 165 -14.48 6.18 3.13
N LYS A 166 -13.36 6.90 3.04
CA LYS A 166 -13.22 8.27 3.53
C LYS A 166 -13.95 9.30 2.66
N TYR A 167 -14.24 8.97 1.41
CA TYR A 167 -14.89 9.83 0.44
C TYR A 167 -16.37 9.49 0.32
N PRO A 168 -17.21 10.43 -0.17
CA PRO A 168 -18.63 10.16 -0.39
C PRO A 168 -18.86 8.90 -1.20
N SER A 169 -19.89 8.15 -0.83
CA SER A 169 -20.19 6.87 -1.48
C SER A 169 -20.82 7.04 -2.85
N ALA A 170 -21.55 8.13 -3.12
CA ALA A 170 -22.28 8.33 -4.37
C ALA A 170 -21.57 9.32 -5.30
N THR A 171 -21.66 9.07 -6.60
CA THR A 171 -21.26 9.97 -7.69
C THR A 171 -22.45 10.24 -8.59
N ALA A 172 -22.32 11.15 -9.56
CA ALA A 172 -23.38 11.39 -10.55
C ALA A 172 -23.64 10.15 -11.43
N ALA A 173 -22.57 9.40 -11.76
CA ALA A 173 -22.66 8.18 -12.57
C ALA A 173 -23.10 6.95 -11.75
N GLU A 174 -22.77 6.91 -10.45
CA GLU A 174 -23.16 5.83 -9.51
C GLU A 174 -23.90 6.40 -8.29
N PRO A 175 -25.19 6.77 -8.45
CA PRO A 175 -25.96 7.32 -7.34
C PRO A 175 -26.24 6.31 -6.21
N THR A 176 -26.19 5.03 -6.51
CA THR A 176 -26.33 3.93 -5.54
C THR A 176 -25.07 3.67 -4.73
N GLY A 177 -23.93 4.18 -5.17
CA GLY A 177 -22.64 4.10 -4.49
C GLY A 177 -21.50 3.68 -5.40
N ARG A 178 -20.33 4.27 -5.16
CA ARG A 178 -19.08 3.90 -5.80
C ARG A 178 -18.74 2.45 -5.51
N ARG A 179 -18.06 1.79 -6.44
CA ARG A 179 -17.71 0.37 -6.31
C ARG A 179 -16.23 0.17 -6.06
N ILE A 180 -15.89 -0.84 -5.26
CA ILE A 180 -14.54 -1.36 -5.11
C ILE A 180 -14.61 -2.88 -5.19
N LEU A 181 -13.90 -3.48 -6.14
CA LEU A 181 -13.91 -4.91 -6.39
C LEU A 181 -12.46 -5.42 -6.46
N ALA A 182 -12.14 -6.38 -5.59
CA ALA A 182 -10.83 -7.00 -5.50
C ALA A 182 -10.94 -8.54 -5.54
N SER A 183 -12.01 -9.05 -6.18
CA SER A 183 -12.30 -10.49 -6.21
C SER A 183 -11.56 -11.26 -7.31
N LEU A 184 -10.88 -10.56 -8.22
CA LEU A 184 -10.03 -11.22 -9.22
C LEU A 184 -8.70 -11.61 -8.56
N PRO A 185 -8.35 -12.90 -8.51
CA PRO A 185 -7.11 -13.34 -7.90
C PRO A 185 -5.95 -13.33 -8.88
N GLY A 186 -4.73 -13.20 -8.33
CA GLY A 186 -3.50 -13.48 -9.06
C GLY A 186 -2.83 -14.78 -8.60
N ASN A 187 -1.74 -15.15 -9.25
CA ASN A 187 -0.99 -16.35 -8.92
C ASN A 187 -0.25 -16.24 -7.58
N HIS A 188 0.06 -15.02 -7.12
CA HIS A 188 0.59 -14.79 -5.78
C HIS A 188 -0.47 -14.91 -4.68
N ASP A 189 -1.74 -14.72 -5.02
CA ASP A 189 -2.86 -14.86 -4.07
C ASP A 189 -3.26 -16.32 -3.83
N LEU A 190 -3.35 -17.13 -4.89
CA LEU A 190 -3.90 -18.49 -4.87
C LEU A 190 -2.87 -19.60 -5.10
N GLY A 191 -1.79 -19.32 -5.82
CA GLY A 191 -0.99 -20.27 -6.57
C GLY A 191 -1.37 -20.26 -8.04
N PHE A 192 -0.79 -21.14 -8.84
CA PHE A 192 -1.06 -21.19 -10.26
C PHE A 192 -1.44 -22.59 -10.73
N ALA A 193 -2.48 -22.66 -11.54
CA ALA A 193 -2.91 -23.90 -12.21
C ALA A 193 -3.05 -25.09 -11.23
N ALA A 194 -2.40 -26.21 -11.51
CA ALA A 194 -2.47 -27.41 -10.67
C ALA A 194 -1.84 -27.25 -9.27
N GLY A 195 -1.10 -26.16 -9.03
CA GLY A 195 -0.51 -25.85 -7.72
C GLY A 195 -1.47 -25.15 -6.75
N ILE A 196 -2.67 -24.78 -7.19
CA ILE A 196 -3.67 -24.12 -6.35
C ILE A 196 -4.19 -25.09 -5.29
N GLN A 197 -4.24 -24.61 -4.04
CA GLN A 197 -4.82 -25.34 -2.93
C GLN A 197 -6.26 -24.87 -2.68
N ALA A 198 -7.23 -25.81 -2.69
CA ALA A 198 -8.64 -25.48 -2.50
C ALA A 198 -8.91 -24.62 -1.23
N PRO A 199 -8.34 -24.91 -0.03
CA PRO A 199 -8.57 -24.07 1.15
C PRO A 199 -8.03 -22.64 1.01
N VAL A 200 -6.97 -22.40 0.21
CA VAL A 200 -6.43 -21.07 -0.07
C VAL A 200 -7.39 -20.31 -0.99
N LYS A 201 -7.91 -20.97 -2.03
CA LYS A 201 -8.92 -20.43 -2.94
C LYS A 201 -10.21 -20.05 -2.22
N GLU A 202 -10.72 -20.95 -1.36
CA GLU A 202 -11.92 -20.72 -0.53
C GLU A 202 -11.73 -19.53 0.42
N ARG A 203 -10.54 -19.41 1.04
CA ARG A 203 -10.22 -18.27 1.87
C ARG A 203 -10.28 -16.96 1.08
N PHE A 204 -9.69 -16.91 -0.13
CA PHE A 204 -9.73 -15.72 -0.95
C PHE A 204 -11.15 -15.35 -1.34
N ASP A 205 -11.94 -16.30 -1.79
CA ASP A 205 -13.37 -16.13 -2.11
C ASP A 205 -14.17 -15.57 -0.94
N ALA A 206 -13.97 -16.12 0.26
CA ALA A 206 -14.68 -15.70 1.47
C ALA A 206 -14.40 -14.23 1.87
N TYR A 207 -13.20 -13.70 1.58
CA TYR A 207 -12.81 -12.35 1.98
C TYR A 207 -12.96 -11.30 0.87
N PHE A 208 -12.82 -11.69 -0.40
CA PHE A 208 -12.84 -10.78 -1.54
C PHE A 208 -14.07 -10.98 -2.44
N GLY A 209 -14.82 -12.05 -2.25
CA GLY A 209 -16.02 -12.38 -3.02
C GLY A 209 -15.75 -13.27 -4.23
N PRO A 210 -16.80 -13.60 -5.01
CA PRO A 210 -16.73 -14.55 -6.11
C PRO A 210 -15.62 -14.21 -7.11
N LEU A 211 -14.76 -15.20 -7.41
CA LEU A 211 -13.59 -15.04 -8.29
C LEU A 211 -14.00 -14.82 -9.75
N ASN A 212 -15.08 -15.49 -10.16
CA ASN A 212 -15.70 -15.34 -11.46
C ASN A 212 -17.04 -14.64 -11.30
N ARG A 213 -17.22 -13.51 -11.98
CA ARG A 213 -18.44 -12.72 -11.87
C ARG A 213 -18.66 -11.80 -13.06
N ILE A 214 -19.86 -11.32 -13.26
CA ILE A 214 -20.21 -10.32 -14.26
C ILE A 214 -20.86 -9.14 -13.57
N ASP A 215 -20.28 -7.95 -13.76
CA ASP A 215 -20.78 -6.69 -13.24
C ASP A 215 -21.12 -5.73 -14.39
N ILE A 216 -22.26 -5.05 -14.31
CA ILE A 216 -22.59 -3.99 -15.27
C ILE A 216 -22.12 -2.66 -14.68
N ILE A 217 -21.16 -2.02 -15.36
CA ILE A 217 -20.53 -0.76 -14.94
C ILE A 217 -20.50 0.17 -16.18
N GLY A 218 -21.03 1.38 -16.06
CA GLY A 218 -21.07 2.34 -17.17
C GLY A 218 -21.71 1.79 -18.44
N ASN A 219 -22.74 0.95 -18.32
CA ASN A 219 -23.41 0.24 -19.41
C ASN A 219 -22.47 -0.67 -20.23
N HIS A 220 -21.44 -1.23 -19.58
CA HIS A 220 -20.57 -2.28 -20.11
C HIS A 220 -20.63 -3.51 -19.21
N SER A 221 -20.44 -4.69 -19.81
CA SER A 221 -20.40 -5.96 -19.08
C SER A 221 -18.96 -6.29 -18.70
N PHE A 222 -18.59 -6.09 -17.45
CA PHE A 222 -17.29 -6.47 -16.92
C PHE A 222 -17.31 -7.94 -16.50
N VAL A 223 -16.55 -8.76 -17.21
CA VAL A 223 -16.39 -10.19 -16.92
C VAL A 223 -15.08 -10.39 -16.17
N HIS A 224 -15.15 -10.68 -14.88
CA HIS A 224 -14.01 -11.06 -14.05
C HIS A 224 -13.78 -12.56 -14.22
N LEU A 225 -12.56 -12.97 -14.58
CA LEU A 225 -12.24 -14.36 -14.91
C LEU A 225 -11.00 -14.83 -14.14
N ASP A 226 -11.17 -15.86 -13.33
CA ASP A 226 -10.08 -16.54 -12.61
C ASP A 226 -9.21 -17.36 -13.57
N THR A 227 -8.33 -16.67 -14.29
CA THR A 227 -7.45 -17.28 -15.28
C THR A 227 -6.32 -18.09 -14.67
N VAL A 228 -5.95 -17.85 -13.40
CA VAL A 228 -4.94 -18.66 -12.72
C VAL A 228 -5.45 -20.07 -12.44
N SER A 229 -6.74 -20.22 -12.05
CA SER A 229 -7.38 -21.52 -11.94
C SER A 229 -7.66 -22.15 -13.31
N LEU A 230 -8.15 -21.36 -14.28
CA LEU A 230 -8.46 -21.87 -15.61
C LEU A 230 -7.22 -22.45 -16.32
N SER A 231 -6.04 -21.89 -16.07
CA SER A 231 -4.77 -22.37 -16.62
C SER A 231 -4.44 -23.82 -16.23
N ALA A 232 -5.07 -24.39 -15.21
CA ALA A 232 -4.91 -25.81 -14.90
C ALA A 232 -5.49 -26.75 -15.97
N MET A 233 -6.32 -26.23 -16.87
CA MET A 233 -6.84 -26.98 -18.02
C MET A 233 -5.76 -27.30 -19.05
N ASP A 234 -4.81 -26.38 -19.28
CA ASP A 234 -3.73 -26.51 -20.26
C ASP A 234 -2.44 -25.86 -19.76
N GLN A 235 -1.86 -26.46 -18.72
CA GLN A 235 -0.64 -25.94 -18.11
C GLN A 235 0.58 -26.30 -18.93
N VAL A 236 1.45 -25.32 -19.19
CA VAL A 236 2.75 -25.53 -19.84
C VAL A 236 3.69 -26.27 -18.89
N ASP A 237 4.32 -27.32 -19.39
CA ASP A 237 5.38 -28.03 -18.68
C ASP A 237 6.63 -27.12 -18.55
N PRO A 238 7.10 -26.83 -17.32
CA PRO A 238 8.24 -25.94 -17.10
C PRO A 238 9.57 -26.48 -17.70
N GLU A 239 9.72 -27.80 -17.87
CA GLU A 239 10.95 -28.42 -18.36
C GLU A 239 10.99 -28.48 -19.89
N THR A 240 9.87 -28.82 -20.51
CA THR A 240 9.78 -29.04 -21.96
C THR A 240 9.21 -27.84 -22.71
N GLY A 241 8.50 -26.93 -22.02
CA GLY A 241 7.77 -25.82 -22.64
C GLY A 241 6.57 -26.29 -23.48
N SER A 242 6.20 -27.56 -23.43
CA SER A 242 5.03 -28.09 -24.12
C SER A 242 3.77 -27.92 -23.29
N SER A 243 2.64 -27.63 -23.92
CA SER A 243 1.33 -27.63 -23.29
C SER A 243 0.58 -28.89 -23.70
N GLY A 244 0.04 -29.62 -22.73
CA GLY A 244 -0.78 -30.81 -22.93
C GLY A 244 -2.15 -30.61 -22.32
N ALA A 245 -3.18 -30.48 -23.16
CA ALA A 245 -4.57 -30.49 -22.68
C ALA A 245 -4.92 -31.88 -22.19
N GLY A 246 -4.91 -32.06 -20.86
CA GLY A 246 -5.46 -33.19 -20.15
C GLY A 246 -5.19 -34.57 -20.74
N ASP A 247 -4.09 -35.19 -20.36
CA ASP A 247 -3.69 -36.54 -20.81
C ASP A 247 -4.58 -37.68 -20.22
N GLY A 248 -5.63 -37.33 -19.44
CA GLY A 248 -6.48 -38.27 -18.74
C GLY A 248 -5.85 -38.93 -17.51
N SER A 249 -4.69 -38.46 -17.09
CA SER A 249 -3.99 -38.96 -15.90
C SER A 249 -4.77 -38.64 -14.60
N ALA A 250 -4.40 -39.30 -13.51
CA ALA A 250 -4.95 -39.00 -12.18
C ALA A 250 -4.65 -37.55 -11.77
N ALA A 251 -3.50 -37.00 -12.19
CA ALA A 251 -3.13 -35.59 -11.98
C ALA A 251 -4.05 -34.65 -12.76
N ALA A 252 -4.36 -34.95 -14.02
CA ALA A 252 -5.31 -34.19 -14.82
C ALA A 252 -6.72 -34.22 -14.22
N THR A 253 -7.16 -35.36 -13.68
CA THR A 253 -8.45 -35.48 -12.97
C THR A 253 -8.47 -34.63 -11.71
N ALA A 254 -7.41 -34.64 -10.90
CA ALA A 254 -7.31 -33.81 -9.70
C ALA A 254 -7.32 -32.30 -10.05
N SER A 255 -6.64 -31.90 -11.10
CA SER A 255 -6.63 -30.49 -11.54
C SER A 255 -7.98 -30.01 -12.07
N SER A 256 -8.85 -30.93 -12.53
CA SER A 256 -10.19 -30.57 -13.02
C SER A 256 -11.05 -29.91 -11.93
N MET A 257 -10.88 -30.25 -10.66
CA MET A 257 -11.56 -29.61 -9.54
C MET A 257 -11.23 -28.12 -9.43
N ILE A 258 -10.08 -27.69 -9.98
CA ILE A 258 -9.60 -26.31 -9.93
C ILE A 258 -10.19 -25.50 -11.10
N TRP A 259 -10.05 -25.97 -12.33
CA TRP A 259 -10.39 -25.23 -13.55
C TRP A 259 -11.85 -25.41 -14.01
N LYS A 260 -12.46 -26.57 -13.74
CA LYS A 260 -13.82 -26.88 -14.23
C LYS A 260 -14.88 -25.87 -13.78
N PRO A 261 -14.89 -25.36 -12.53
CA PRO A 261 -15.85 -24.32 -12.14
C PRO A 261 -15.73 -23.04 -12.96
N VAL A 262 -14.52 -22.73 -13.46
CA VAL A 262 -14.29 -21.54 -14.33
C VAL A 262 -14.79 -21.81 -15.75
N GLU A 263 -14.58 -23.02 -16.27
CA GLU A 263 -15.13 -23.45 -17.57
C GLU A 263 -16.66 -23.44 -17.55
N GLU A 264 -17.27 -23.97 -16.47
CA GLU A 264 -18.73 -23.93 -16.28
C GLU A 264 -19.25 -22.49 -16.24
N PHE A 265 -18.57 -21.59 -15.53
CA PHE A 265 -18.88 -20.16 -15.54
C PHE A 265 -18.81 -19.57 -16.97
N LEU A 266 -17.76 -19.88 -17.73
CA LEU A 266 -17.61 -19.43 -19.12
C LEU A 266 -18.73 -19.97 -20.01
N ALA A 267 -19.11 -21.24 -19.85
CA ALA A 267 -20.21 -21.85 -20.59
C ALA A 267 -21.55 -21.14 -20.32
N GLU A 268 -21.76 -20.68 -19.08
CA GLU A 268 -22.96 -19.94 -18.67
C GLU A 268 -22.85 -18.42 -18.81
N ALA A 269 -21.69 -17.90 -19.19
CA ALA A 269 -21.40 -16.46 -19.19
C ALA A 269 -22.42 -15.62 -19.98
N LYS A 270 -22.86 -16.10 -21.14
CA LYS A 270 -23.87 -15.42 -21.96
C LYS A 270 -25.20 -15.27 -21.24
N THR A 271 -25.65 -16.34 -20.60
CA THR A 271 -26.91 -16.35 -19.84
C THR A 271 -26.81 -15.48 -18.60
N THR A 272 -25.71 -15.59 -17.87
CA THR A 272 -25.45 -14.79 -16.66
C THR A 272 -25.35 -13.32 -16.98
N ARG A 273 -24.67 -12.97 -18.10
CA ARG A 273 -24.59 -11.60 -18.60
C ARG A 273 -25.95 -11.04 -18.98
N ALA A 274 -26.77 -11.81 -19.71
CA ALA A 274 -28.12 -11.40 -20.08
C ALA A 274 -28.99 -11.10 -18.84
N LYS A 275 -28.91 -11.93 -17.80
CA LYS A 275 -29.61 -11.69 -16.52
C LYS A 275 -29.10 -10.42 -15.82
N ALA A 276 -27.79 -10.18 -15.80
CA ALA A 276 -27.19 -9.00 -15.19
C ALA A 276 -27.62 -7.72 -15.92
N ILE A 277 -27.65 -7.74 -17.24
CA ILE A 277 -28.13 -6.63 -18.10
C ILE A 277 -29.61 -6.37 -17.81
N GLN A 278 -30.44 -7.41 -17.82
CA GLN A 278 -31.87 -7.29 -17.53
C GLN A 278 -32.09 -6.67 -16.15
N HIS A 279 -31.44 -7.18 -15.12
CA HIS A 279 -31.52 -6.62 -13.76
C HIS A 279 -31.12 -5.14 -13.70
N THR A 280 -30.07 -4.75 -14.44
CA THR A 280 -29.63 -3.36 -14.53
C THR A 280 -30.68 -2.48 -15.23
N CYS A 281 -31.27 -2.97 -16.31
CA CYS A 281 -32.34 -2.26 -17.01
C CYS A 281 -33.56 -2.05 -16.10
N GLU A 282 -33.97 -3.08 -15.36
CA GLU A 282 -35.09 -2.99 -14.42
C GLU A 282 -34.83 -2.01 -13.25
N THR A 283 -33.63 -2.05 -12.68
CA THR A 283 -33.31 -1.26 -11.49
C THR A 283 -32.90 0.19 -11.80
N ARG A 284 -32.13 0.40 -12.87
CA ARG A 284 -31.55 1.70 -13.20
C ARG A 284 -32.43 2.53 -14.12
N PHE A 285 -33.14 1.86 -15.06
CA PHE A 285 -33.97 2.53 -16.05
C PHE A 285 -35.48 2.39 -15.78
N SER A 286 -35.88 1.86 -14.61
CA SER A 286 -37.28 1.66 -14.19
C SER A 286 -38.11 0.88 -15.23
N TRP A 287 -37.50 -0.07 -15.88
CA TRP A 287 -38.13 -0.86 -16.92
C TRP A 287 -39.13 -1.86 -16.32
N THR A 288 -40.41 -1.65 -16.56
CA THR A 288 -41.52 -2.41 -15.93
C THR A 288 -42.14 -3.45 -16.88
N HIS A 289 -41.42 -3.96 -17.87
CA HIS A 289 -41.98 -5.05 -18.66
C HIS A 289 -42.00 -6.39 -17.89
N PRO A 290 -43.11 -7.14 -18.01
CA PRO A 290 -43.11 -8.50 -17.45
C PRO A 290 -41.98 -9.28 -18.15
N ALA A 291 -41.05 -9.77 -17.36
CA ALA A 291 -40.00 -10.64 -17.89
C ALA A 291 -40.67 -11.72 -18.77
N PRO A 292 -40.23 -11.91 -20.02
CA PRO A 292 -40.61 -13.13 -20.71
C PRO A 292 -40.14 -14.27 -19.79
N HIS A 293 -41.02 -15.22 -19.54
CA HIS A 293 -40.70 -16.39 -18.70
C HIS A 293 -39.59 -17.19 -19.40
N LEU A 294 -38.32 -16.72 -19.26
CA LEU A 294 -37.16 -17.33 -19.86
C LEU A 294 -36.85 -18.73 -19.34
N PHE A 295 -37.44 -19.10 -18.22
CA PHE A 295 -37.38 -20.45 -17.64
C PHE A 295 -38.61 -20.71 -16.78
N SER A 296 -39.68 -21.20 -17.40
CA SER A 296 -40.57 -22.13 -16.71
C SER A 296 -39.98 -23.51 -17.00
N PRO A 297 -39.43 -24.22 -16.03
CA PRO A 297 -39.27 -25.65 -16.17
C PRO A 297 -40.67 -26.23 -16.04
N GLU A 298 -41.45 -26.23 -17.12
CA GLU A 298 -42.52 -27.20 -17.22
C GLU A 298 -41.83 -28.55 -17.33
N VAL A 299 -41.75 -29.22 -16.20
CA VAL A 299 -41.59 -30.66 -16.15
C VAL A 299 -42.88 -31.23 -16.74
N ARG A 300 -42.87 -31.38 -18.06
CA ARG A 300 -43.86 -32.24 -18.73
C ARG A 300 -43.49 -33.66 -18.36
N GLU A 301 -44.29 -34.27 -17.49
CA GLU A 301 -44.30 -35.72 -17.35
C GLU A 301 -44.55 -36.32 -18.73
N ALA A 302 -43.68 -37.25 -19.10
CA ALA A 302 -43.77 -37.98 -20.36
C ALA A 302 -44.96 -38.96 -20.32
N ALA A 303 -46.16 -38.45 -20.52
CA ALA A 303 -47.34 -39.22 -20.81
C ALA A 303 -48.31 -38.32 -21.59
N ASP A 304 -48.31 -38.49 -22.87
CA ASP A 304 -49.43 -38.60 -23.77
C ASP A 304 -49.04 -38.06 -25.14
N ASN A 305 -49.07 -38.98 -26.11
CA ASN A 305 -49.05 -38.71 -27.54
C ASN A 305 -50.30 -37.92 -27.91
N GLU A 306 -50.19 -36.60 -28.08
CA GLU A 306 -51.15 -35.82 -28.82
C GLU A 306 -50.44 -34.88 -29.79
N GLU A 307 -51.01 -34.76 -30.96
CA GLU A 307 -50.52 -34.11 -32.18
C GLU A 307 -49.98 -32.71 -31.94
N PHE A 308 -48.79 -32.46 -32.48
CA PHE A 308 -48.10 -31.18 -32.47
C PHE A 308 -48.83 -30.23 -33.45
N GLU A 309 -49.81 -29.47 -32.98
CA GLU A 309 -50.28 -28.30 -33.70
C GLU A 309 -49.17 -27.22 -33.69
N THR A 310 -48.64 -26.94 -34.82
CA THR A 310 -47.71 -25.81 -35.09
C THR A 310 -48.42 -24.49 -34.80
N GLU A 311 -48.40 -24.05 -33.56
CA GLU A 311 -48.73 -22.65 -33.28
C GLU A 311 -47.67 -21.75 -33.91
N THR A 312 -48.10 -20.88 -34.80
CA THR A 312 -47.32 -19.75 -35.35
C THR A 312 -46.67 -18.99 -34.18
N PRO A 313 -45.39 -18.67 -34.26
CA PRO A 313 -44.72 -17.96 -33.20
C PRO A 313 -45.40 -16.60 -32.95
N LYS A 314 -46.09 -16.44 -31.81
CA LYS A 314 -46.46 -15.12 -31.31
C LYS A 314 -45.21 -14.31 -31.22
N ALA A 315 -45.22 -13.11 -31.82
CA ALA A 315 -44.12 -12.18 -31.84
C ALA A 315 -43.50 -12.11 -30.44
N SER A 316 -42.29 -12.61 -30.34
CA SER A 316 -41.51 -12.58 -29.08
C SER A 316 -41.38 -11.14 -28.64
N ALA A 317 -41.60 -10.90 -27.32
CA ALA A 317 -41.29 -9.62 -26.72
C ALA A 317 -39.86 -9.18 -27.08
N PRO A 318 -39.61 -7.90 -27.33
CA PRO A 318 -38.30 -7.42 -27.73
C PRO A 318 -37.28 -7.81 -26.68
N GLN A 319 -36.31 -8.62 -27.07
CA GLN A 319 -35.20 -9.02 -26.22
C GLN A 319 -34.17 -7.90 -26.25
N VAL A 320 -33.72 -7.46 -25.06
CA VAL A 320 -32.51 -6.62 -24.93
C VAL A 320 -31.36 -7.37 -25.58
N THR A 321 -30.82 -6.83 -26.65
CA THR A 321 -29.68 -7.47 -27.30
C THR A 321 -28.44 -7.23 -26.49
N SER A 322 -27.73 -8.30 -26.15
CA SER A 322 -26.44 -8.24 -25.39
C SER A 322 -25.40 -7.32 -26.04
N SER A 323 -25.49 -7.12 -27.36
CA SER A 323 -24.65 -6.20 -28.13
C SER A 323 -24.68 -4.73 -27.67
N GLN A 324 -25.72 -4.31 -26.96
CA GLN A 324 -25.81 -2.93 -26.42
C GLN A 324 -24.99 -2.70 -25.16
N PHE A 325 -24.50 -3.74 -24.51
CA PHE A 325 -23.65 -3.67 -23.33
C PHE A 325 -22.30 -4.33 -23.65
N PRO A 326 -21.39 -3.65 -24.34
CA PRO A 326 -20.13 -4.23 -24.79
C PRO A 326 -19.39 -4.92 -23.65
N THR A 327 -18.66 -6.00 -23.96
CA THR A 327 -17.96 -6.81 -22.96
C THR A 327 -16.54 -6.28 -22.76
N ILE A 328 -16.17 -6.10 -21.49
CA ILE A 328 -14.81 -5.85 -21.04
C ILE A 328 -14.38 -7.04 -20.19
N VAL A 329 -13.30 -7.70 -20.59
CA VAL A 329 -12.77 -8.87 -19.87
C VAL A 329 -11.67 -8.43 -18.93
N LEU A 330 -11.73 -8.88 -17.68
CA LEU A 330 -10.70 -8.69 -16.69
C LEU A 330 -10.06 -10.05 -16.39
N SER A 331 -8.77 -10.14 -16.63
CA SER A 331 -7.94 -11.31 -16.42
C SER A 331 -6.73 -10.93 -15.55
N HIS A 332 -6.22 -11.84 -14.74
CA HIS A 332 -4.91 -11.60 -14.15
C HIS A 332 -3.81 -11.94 -15.16
N VAL A 333 -3.78 -13.18 -15.63
CA VAL A 333 -2.77 -13.62 -16.62
C VAL A 333 -3.16 -13.12 -18.01
N PRO A 334 -2.25 -12.47 -18.74
CA PRO A 334 -2.51 -11.97 -20.08
C PRO A 334 -2.85 -13.11 -21.07
N LEU A 335 -3.68 -12.82 -22.07
CA LEU A 335 -3.93 -13.74 -23.17
C LEU A 335 -2.63 -14.03 -23.94
N TYR A 336 -2.60 -15.18 -24.64
CA TYR A 336 -1.46 -15.60 -25.42
C TYR A 336 -0.99 -14.53 -26.40
N ARG A 337 0.31 -14.33 -26.42
CA ARG A 337 1.02 -13.46 -27.36
C ARG A 337 2.43 -13.97 -27.63
N SER A 338 2.93 -13.72 -28.84
CA SER A 338 4.33 -14.01 -29.14
C SER A 338 5.27 -13.09 -28.38
N GLY A 339 6.36 -13.61 -27.85
CA GLY A 339 7.41 -12.82 -27.20
C GLY A 339 8.06 -11.75 -28.09
N SER A 340 7.88 -11.83 -29.42
CA SER A 340 8.33 -10.79 -30.37
C SER A 340 7.34 -9.64 -30.55
N THR A 341 6.14 -9.72 -29.98
CA THR A 341 5.09 -8.71 -30.13
C THR A 341 5.52 -7.40 -29.46
N SER A 342 5.34 -6.29 -30.18
CA SER A 342 5.60 -4.94 -29.63
C SER A 342 4.49 -4.53 -28.67
N CYS A 343 4.85 -4.09 -27.48
CA CYS A 343 3.94 -3.63 -26.43
C CYS A 343 3.67 -2.11 -26.42
N GLY A 344 4.07 -1.42 -27.47
CA GLY A 344 3.91 0.04 -27.53
C GLY A 344 4.98 0.82 -26.77
N PRO A 345 4.96 2.16 -26.85
CA PRO A 345 6.03 3.03 -26.36
C PRO A 345 6.03 3.21 -24.82
N MET A 346 4.98 2.82 -24.13
CA MET A 346 4.85 3.01 -22.68
C MET A 346 5.49 1.88 -21.85
N ARG A 347 5.94 0.81 -22.52
CA ARG A 347 6.68 -0.28 -21.90
C ARG A 347 8.10 0.16 -21.58
N GLU A 348 8.60 -0.18 -20.39
CA GLU A 348 9.96 0.19 -19.95
C GLU A 348 11.03 -0.74 -20.52
N ARG A 349 10.71 -2.02 -20.74
CA ARG A 349 11.70 -3.03 -21.10
C ARG A 349 11.19 -3.99 -22.17
N GLY A 350 11.89 -4.02 -23.31
CA GLY A 350 11.75 -5.06 -24.31
C GLY A 350 10.42 -5.11 -25.03
N THR A 351 10.11 -6.30 -25.51
CA THR A 351 8.88 -6.70 -26.17
C THR A 351 7.95 -7.43 -25.19
N ALA A 352 6.88 -8.04 -25.67
CA ALA A 352 6.01 -8.87 -24.85
C ALA A 352 6.78 -10.02 -24.17
N ILE A 353 6.31 -10.45 -23.00
CA ILE A 353 6.89 -11.62 -22.32
C ILE A 353 6.52 -12.88 -23.14
N PRO A 354 7.50 -13.78 -23.42
CA PRO A 354 7.21 -15.05 -24.10
C PRO A 354 6.44 -16.00 -23.17
N LEU A 355 5.73 -16.95 -23.74
CA LEU A 355 5.11 -18.03 -23.00
C LEU A 355 6.19 -18.82 -22.25
N GLN A 356 6.19 -18.70 -20.95
CA GLN A 356 7.13 -19.35 -20.03
C GLN A 356 6.42 -19.67 -18.73
N ALA A 357 6.60 -20.88 -18.24
CA ALA A 357 6.07 -21.33 -16.97
C ALA A 357 7.19 -21.66 -15.98
N GLY A 358 6.87 -21.66 -14.70
CA GLY A 358 7.78 -22.02 -13.62
C GLY A 358 6.99 -22.38 -12.35
N TYR A 359 7.67 -22.33 -11.20
CA TYR A 359 6.99 -22.62 -9.94
C TYR A 359 5.90 -21.57 -9.67
N GLN A 360 4.63 -22.03 -9.67
CA GLN A 360 3.46 -21.23 -9.35
C GLN A 360 3.27 -19.96 -10.23
N TYR A 361 3.72 -19.99 -11.49
CA TYR A 361 3.46 -18.91 -12.44
C TYR A 361 3.50 -19.38 -13.90
N GLN A 362 2.84 -18.62 -14.76
CA GLN A 362 2.94 -18.65 -16.21
C GLN A 362 2.67 -17.24 -16.73
N ASN A 363 3.58 -16.70 -17.53
CA ASN A 363 3.57 -15.29 -17.93
C ASN A 363 2.41 -14.89 -18.84
N VAL A 364 1.89 -15.80 -19.64
CA VAL A 364 0.75 -15.62 -20.52
C VAL A 364 -0.04 -16.92 -20.60
N LEU A 365 -1.32 -16.82 -20.90
CA LEU A 365 -2.15 -18.00 -21.15
C LEU A 365 -1.66 -18.78 -22.37
N THR A 366 -2.02 -20.06 -22.45
CA THR A 366 -1.77 -20.84 -23.67
C THR A 366 -2.71 -20.39 -24.80
N PRO A 367 -2.36 -20.67 -26.08
CA PRO A 367 -3.25 -20.38 -27.19
C PRO A 367 -4.63 -21.04 -27.06
N LEU A 368 -4.68 -22.27 -26.52
CA LEU A 368 -5.92 -23.02 -26.32
C LEU A 368 -6.84 -22.30 -25.34
N VAL A 369 -6.34 -21.96 -24.15
CA VAL A 369 -7.13 -21.27 -23.12
C VAL A 369 -7.60 -19.90 -23.59
N SER A 370 -6.73 -19.16 -24.31
CA SER A 370 -7.07 -17.84 -24.86
C SER A 370 -8.20 -17.93 -25.89
N GLN A 371 -8.16 -18.94 -26.79
CA GLN A 371 -9.21 -19.19 -27.78
C GLN A 371 -10.53 -19.59 -27.12
N ASP A 372 -10.48 -20.41 -26.08
CA ASP A 372 -11.65 -20.88 -25.37
C ASP A 372 -12.39 -19.74 -24.66
N ILE A 373 -11.66 -18.85 -23.99
CA ILE A 373 -12.22 -17.63 -23.38
C ILE A 373 -12.97 -16.78 -24.43
N VAL A 374 -12.29 -16.46 -25.52
CA VAL A 374 -12.85 -15.59 -26.58
C VAL A 374 -14.07 -16.23 -27.26
N LYS A 375 -14.02 -17.55 -27.47
CA LYS A 375 -15.14 -18.32 -28.04
C LYS A 375 -16.39 -18.26 -27.15
N HIS A 376 -16.25 -18.46 -25.85
CA HIS A 376 -17.37 -18.44 -24.91
C HIS A 376 -17.96 -17.04 -24.74
N LEU A 377 -17.12 -15.99 -24.75
CA LEU A 377 -17.57 -14.61 -24.56
C LEU A 377 -18.01 -13.91 -25.86
N THR A 378 -17.82 -14.54 -27.02
CA THR A 378 -18.10 -13.99 -28.33
C THR A 378 -17.17 -12.83 -28.70
N ALA A 379 -16.23 -13.10 -29.60
CA ALA A 379 -15.17 -12.16 -29.99
C ALA A 379 -15.69 -10.76 -30.41
N GLU A 380 -16.79 -10.72 -31.13
CA GLU A 380 -17.40 -9.51 -31.66
C GLU A 380 -18.00 -8.60 -30.59
N GLU A 381 -18.33 -9.15 -29.43
CA GLU A 381 -18.88 -8.41 -28.28
C GLU A 381 -17.80 -7.91 -27.34
N ILE A 382 -16.56 -8.41 -27.45
CA ILE A 382 -15.43 -7.99 -26.61
C ILE A 382 -14.83 -6.69 -27.15
N THR A 383 -14.97 -5.64 -26.36
CA THR A 383 -14.41 -4.32 -26.68
C THR A 383 -12.97 -4.18 -26.24
N MET A 384 -12.65 -4.71 -25.06
CA MET A 384 -11.34 -4.55 -24.43
C MET A 384 -11.07 -5.68 -23.45
N ILE A 385 -9.80 -6.05 -23.32
CA ILE A 385 -9.29 -6.94 -22.28
C ILE A 385 -8.28 -6.17 -21.44
N TYR A 386 -8.34 -6.31 -20.12
CA TYR A 386 -7.33 -5.80 -19.20
C TYR A 386 -6.73 -6.95 -18.40
N SER A 387 -5.40 -6.99 -18.33
CA SER A 387 -4.65 -8.01 -17.61
C SER A 387 -3.61 -7.43 -16.66
N GLY A 388 -3.06 -8.24 -15.76
CA GLY A 388 -1.96 -7.96 -14.83
C GLY A 388 -0.74 -8.81 -15.13
N ASP A 389 -0.09 -9.35 -14.08
CA ASP A 389 0.98 -10.35 -14.03
C ASP A 389 2.34 -9.95 -14.64
N ASP A 390 2.39 -9.28 -15.79
CA ASP A 390 3.63 -8.84 -16.48
C ASP A 390 4.38 -7.73 -15.70
N HIS A 391 3.69 -7.02 -14.82
CA HIS A 391 4.16 -5.84 -14.07
C HIS A 391 4.46 -4.62 -14.94
N ASP A 392 4.76 -4.76 -16.23
CA ASP A 392 5.02 -3.65 -17.15
C ASP A 392 3.86 -3.46 -18.12
N TYR A 393 3.77 -2.27 -18.72
CA TYR A 393 2.72 -1.94 -19.67
C TYR A 393 2.88 -2.70 -20.98
N CYS A 394 1.78 -3.27 -21.47
CA CYS A 394 1.75 -3.88 -22.81
C CYS A 394 0.38 -3.63 -23.46
N GLU A 395 0.36 -2.96 -24.60
CA GLU A 395 -0.84 -2.75 -25.39
C GLU A 395 -0.69 -3.45 -26.73
N ILE A 396 -1.60 -4.39 -27.00
CA ILE A 396 -1.59 -5.20 -28.22
C ILE A 396 -2.98 -5.32 -28.85
N GLU A 397 -3.02 -5.69 -30.13
CA GLU A 397 -4.20 -6.17 -30.81
C GLU A 397 -4.05 -7.65 -31.13
N HIS A 398 -5.02 -8.44 -30.72
CA HIS A 398 -5.14 -9.85 -31.08
C HIS A 398 -5.76 -9.98 -32.49
N ASN A 399 -4.90 -10.06 -33.50
CA ASN A 399 -5.32 -10.14 -34.87
C ASN A 399 -5.84 -11.53 -35.26
N GLU A 400 -5.58 -12.53 -34.43
CA GLU A 400 -6.05 -13.91 -34.55
C GLU A 400 -7.55 -14.08 -34.29
N PHE A 401 -8.16 -13.13 -33.57
CA PHE A 401 -9.58 -13.14 -33.26
C PHE A 401 -10.38 -12.21 -34.16
N THR A 402 -11.61 -12.57 -34.43
CA THR A 402 -12.57 -11.70 -35.15
C THR A 402 -12.70 -10.37 -34.37
N GLY A 403 -12.74 -9.25 -35.09
CA GLY A 403 -12.90 -7.93 -34.47
C GLY A 403 -11.63 -7.28 -33.98
N ARG A 404 -10.45 -7.94 -34.02
CA ARG A 404 -9.15 -7.39 -33.59
C ARG A 404 -9.21 -6.88 -32.16
N ILE A 405 -9.38 -7.79 -31.22
CA ILE A 405 -9.57 -7.49 -29.78
C ILE A 405 -8.32 -6.80 -29.26
N ARG A 406 -8.50 -5.67 -28.58
CA ARG A 406 -7.41 -4.96 -27.92
C ARG A 406 -7.25 -5.47 -26.49
N GLU A 407 -5.99 -5.66 -26.08
CA GLU A 407 -5.64 -5.98 -24.71
C GLU A 407 -4.62 -4.98 -24.18
N ILE A 408 -4.85 -4.53 -22.94
CA ILE A 408 -3.89 -3.74 -22.17
C ILE A 408 -3.50 -4.53 -20.93
N THR A 409 -2.23 -4.94 -20.87
CA THR A 409 -1.62 -5.39 -19.64
C THR A 409 -1.28 -4.15 -18.81
N VAL A 410 -1.89 -4.05 -17.64
CA VAL A 410 -1.81 -2.88 -16.79
C VAL A 410 -0.52 -2.91 -15.99
N LYS A 411 0.12 -1.77 -15.89
CA LYS A 411 1.37 -1.59 -15.15
C LYS A 411 1.14 -1.81 -13.66
N SER A 412 2.05 -2.55 -12.99
CA SER A 412 1.98 -2.75 -11.54
C SER A 412 1.93 -1.43 -10.79
N MET A 413 1.08 -1.35 -9.77
CA MET A 413 1.04 -0.20 -8.86
C MET A 413 2.22 -0.17 -7.90
N SER A 414 2.91 -1.30 -7.69
CA SER A 414 4.00 -1.44 -6.73
C SER A 414 5.36 -1.16 -7.36
N TRP A 415 6.13 -0.24 -6.78
CA TRP A 415 7.52 0.01 -7.19
C TRP A 415 8.47 -1.16 -6.87
N ALA A 416 8.05 -2.10 -6.02
CA ALA A 416 8.85 -3.28 -5.65
C ALA A 416 8.88 -4.36 -6.74
N MET A 417 8.01 -4.25 -7.76
CA MET A 417 7.82 -5.26 -8.82
C MET A 417 8.77 -5.09 -10.02
N GLY A 418 9.95 -4.54 -9.82
CA GLY A 418 11.02 -4.51 -10.82
C GLY A 418 10.87 -3.46 -11.91
N ILE A 419 9.83 -2.67 -11.92
CA ILE A 419 9.61 -1.50 -12.80
C ILE A 419 10.01 -0.21 -12.09
N ARG A 420 10.41 0.78 -12.86
CA ARG A 420 10.84 2.06 -12.32
C ARG A 420 9.70 3.04 -12.10
N LEU A 421 8.77 3.08 -13.04
CA LEU A 421 7.59 3.95 -13.03
C LEU A 421 6.34 3.10 -12.86
N PRO A 422 5.89 2.84 -11.63
CA PRO A 422 4.60 2.19 -11.41
C PRO A 422 3.46 2.95 -12.07
N GLY A 423 2.31 2.29 -12.24
CA GLY A 423 1.18 2.94 -12.88
C GLY A 423 -0.15 2.33 -12.50
N VAL A 424 -1.21 2.97 -12.95
CA VAL A 424 -2.58 2.47 -12.90
C VAL A 424 -3.27 2.80 -14.21
N GLN A 425 -4.26 2.00 -14.61
CA GLN A 425 -5.02 2.27 -15.83
C GLN A 425 -6.30 3.02 -15.51
N LEU A 426 -6.51 4.12 -16.18
CA LEU A 426 -7.75 4.88 -16.16
C LEU A 426 -8.60 4.50 -17.36
N VAL A 427 -9.86 4.23 -17.11
CA VAL A 427 -10.83 3.86 -18.16
C VAL A 427 -12.03 4.78 -18.02
N SER A 428 -12.34 5.48 -19.09
CA SER A 428 -13.54 6.33 -19.20
C SER A 428 -14.53 5.67 -20.12
N LEU A 429 -15.74 5.45 -19.63
CA LEU A 429 -16.80 4.72 -20.31
C LEU A 429 -17.97 5.65 -20.62
N TRP A 430 -18.36 5.70 -21.86
CA TRP A 430 -19.58 6.41 -22.26
C TRP A 430 -20.36 5.59 -23.27
N ASN A 431 -21.40 4.94 -22.82
CA ASN A 431 -22.30 4.12 -23.62
C ASN A 431 -23.75 4.53 -23.33
N PRO A 432 -24.30 5.51 -24.06
CA PRO A 432 -25.70 5.91 -23.90
C PRO A 432 -26.61 4.80 -24.41
N VAL A 433 -27.35 4.17 -23.51
CA VAL A 433 -28.39 3.18 -23.84
C VAL A 433 -29.72 3.88 -23.91
N ASP A 434 -30.34 3.90 -25.10
CA ASP A 434 -31.68 4.40 -25.28
C ASP A 434 -32.70 3.27 -25.02
N VAL A 435 -33.31 3.33 -23.85
CA VAL A 435 -34.26 2.30 -23.39
C VAL A 435 -35.51 2.24 -24.25
N ASP A 436 -35.94 3.35 -24.81
CA ASP A 436 -37.13 3.42 -25.67
C ASP A 436 -36.88 2.77 -27.05
N ASN A 437 -35.66 2.85 -27.54
CA ASN A 437 -35.24 2.22 -28.82
C ASN A 437 -34.80 0.74 -28.66
N VAL A 438 -34.55 0.27 -27.44
CA VAL A 438 -34.33 -1.16 -27.17
C VAL A 438 -35.56 -2.00 -27.54
N MET A 439 -36.73 -1.36 -27.59
CA MET A 439 -38.03 -1.99 -27.85
C MET A 439 -38.45 -1.99 -29.33
N GLY A 440 -37.79 -1.27 -30.19
CA GLY A 440 -38.16 -1.18 -31.60
C GLY A 440 -37.06 -1.74 -32.52
N ALA A 441 -37.40 -2.67 -33.37
CA ALA A 441 -36.54 -3.25 -34.41
C ALA A 441 -35.96 -2.23 -35.44
N ALA A 442 -36.17 -0.93 -35.20
CA ALA A 442 -35.77 0.15 -36.11
C ALA A 442 -34.47 0.88 -35.69
N ALA A 443 -33.85 0.54 -34.58
CA ALA A 443 -32.65 1.25 -34.06
C ALA A 443 -31.33 0.78 -34.67
N MET A 444 -31.30 0.41 -35.94
CA MET A 444 -30.04 -0.02 -36.60
C MET A 444 -29.21 1.12 -37.23
N THR A 445 -29.42 2.38 -36.88
CA THR A 445 -28.83 3.46 -37.68
C THR A 445 -27.76 4.32 -37.04
N THR A 446 -27.41 4.11 -35.78
CA THR A 446 -26.20 4.72 -35.20
C THR A 446 -25.54 3.78 -34.17
N ALA A 447 -25.21 2.57 -34.59
CA ALA A 447 -24.33 1.74 -33.79
C ALA A 447 -22.94 2.39 -33.80
N THR A 448 -22.63 3.14 -32.72
CA THR A 448 -21.23 3.37 -32.36
C THR A 448 -20.56 2.02 -32.30
N THR A 449 -19.44 1.88 -32.97
CA THR A 449 -18.68 0.62 -32.84
C THR A 449 -18.33 0.41 -31.35
N PRO A 450 -18.34 -0.83 -30.82
CA PRO A 450 -18.05 -1.07 -29.41
C PRO A 450 -16.77 -0.39 -28.89
N ARG A 451 -15.82 -0.10 -29.78
CA ARG A 451 -14.56 0.59 -29.48
C ARG A 451 -14.71 2.05 -29.10
N ASP A 452 -15.73 2.72 -29.65
CA ASP A 452 -15.96 4.14 -29.44
C ASP A 452 -16.57 4.46 -28.07
N THR A 453 -16.88 3.45 -27.26
CA THR A 453 -17.49 3.60 -25.93
C THR A 453 -16.47 3.57 -24.78
N VAL A 454 -15.17 3.35 -25.07
CA VAL A 454 -14.10 3.18 -24.10
C VAL A 454 -12.91 4.05 -24.46
N GLN A 455 -12.48 4.91 -23.54
CA GLN A 455 -11.21 5.64 -23.63
C GLN A 455 -10.27 5.25 -22.51
N ASN A 456 -8.98 5.18 -22.82
CA ASN A 456 -7.93 4.66 -21.95
C ASN A 456 -6.83 5.67 -21.69
N HIS A 457 -6.31 5.70 -20.46
CA HIS A 457 -5.13 6.50 -20.12
C HIS A 457 -4.28 5.80 -19.07
N LEU A 458 -2.97 5.67 -19.34
CA LEU A 458 -2.01 5.19 -18.37
C LEU A 458 -1.58 6.33 -17.43
N CYS A 459 -1.95 6.22 -16.17
CA CYS A 459 -1.53 7.16 -15.13
C CYS A 459 -0.26 6.67 -14.44
N LEU A 460 0.88 7.34 -14.72
CA LEU A 460 2.16 7.00 -14.11
C LEU A 460 2.27 7.53 -12.69
N LEU A 461 2.76 6.69 -11.80
CA LEU A 461 3.01 6.99 -10.39
C LEU A 461 4.47 7.40 -10.16
N PRO A 462 4.80 8.01 -9.01
CA PRO A 462 6.14 8.53 -8.74
C PRO A 462 7.24 7.47 -8.79
N ASP A 463 8.41 7.85 -9.35
CA ASP A 463 9.66 7.08 -9.29
C ASP A 463 10.22 7.07 -7.86
N GLN A 464 9.87 6.06 -7.07
CA GLN A 464 10.31 5.94 -5.68
C GLN A 464 11.84 5.81 -5.57
N LEU A 465 12.47 5.07 -6.48
CA LEU A 465 13.92 4.94 -6.51
C LEU A 465 14.59 6.28 -6.80
N GLY A 466 14.05 7.05 -7.73
CA GLY A 466 14.53 8.41 -8.03
C GLY A 466 14.42 9.35 -6.84
N ILE A 467 13.35 9.23 -6.03
CA ILE A 467 13.21 9.99 -4.78
C ILE A 467 14.32 9.62 -3.80
N PHE A 468 14.60 8.34 -3.58
CA PHE A 468 15.67 7.87 -2.69
C PHE A 468 17.06 8.31 -3.17
N ILE A 469 17.31 8.27 -4.47
CA ILE A 469 18.58 8.78 -5.04
C ILE A 469 18.76 10.26 -4.72
N ARG A 470 17.71 11.07 -4.84
CA ARG A 470 17.77 12.51 -4.49
C ARG A 470 18.00 12.72 -2.99
N TYR A 471 17.38 11.92 -2.12
CA TYR A 471 17.69 11.95 -0.68
C TYR A 471 19.16 11.62 -0.41
N GLY A 472 19.73 10.62 -1.09
CA GLY A 472 21.15 10.29 -1.01
C GLY A 472 22.05 11.43 -1.46
N GLN A 473 21.71 12.11 -2.55
CA GLN A 473 22.46 13.27 -3.05
C GLN A 473 22.44 14.45 -2.06
N VAL A 474 21.27 14.76 -1.48
CA VAL A 474 21.13 15.81 -0.47
C VAL A 474 21.88 15.44 0.82
N LEU A 475 21.85 14.16 1.22
CA LEU A 475 22.61 13.66 2.38
C LEU A 475 24.12 13.84 2.14
N PHE A 476 24.61 13.41 0.99
CA PHE A 476 26.02 13.59 0.61
C PHE A 476 26.44 15.07 0.66
N LEU A 477 25.65 15.95 0.05
CA LEU A 477 25.89 17.40 0.07
C LEU A 477 25.87 17.94 1.51
N THR A 478 24.93 17.52 2.34
CA THR A 478 24.82 17.91 3.74
C THR A 478 26.09 17.53 4.52
N VAL A 479 26.54 16.28 4.37
CA VAL A 479 27.78 15.79 5.02
C VAL A 479 28.99 16.58 4.55
N LEU A 480 29.14 16.80 3.25
CA LEU A 480 30.23 17.58 2.68
C LEU A 480 30.29 19.01 3.24
N VAL A 481 29.15 19.70 3.28
CA VAL A 481 29.05 21.06 3.82
C VAL A 481 29.42 21.09 5.30
N LEU A 482 28.96 20.12 6.12
CA LEU A 482 29.30 20.04 7.53
C LEU A 482 30.79 19.72 7.75
N LEU A 483 31.40 18.91 6.90
CA LEU A 483 32.85 18.62 6.96
C LEU A 483 33.67 19.85 6.63
N VAL A 484 33.32 20.59 5.55
CA VAL A 484 33.99 21.86 5.17
C VAL A 484 33.87 22.91 6.28
N GLN A 485 32.68 23.02 6.89
CA GLN A 485 32.45 23.91 8.03
C GLN A 485 33.29 23.51 9.24
N THR A 486 33.43 22.23 9.51
CA THR A 486 34.25 21.68 10.60
C THR A 486 35.74 21.92 10.36
N ALA A 487 36.22 21.77 9.12
CA ALA A 487 37.60 22.06 8.76
C ALA A 487 37.96 23.54 8.98
N ARG A 488 37.02 24.45 8.74
CA ARG A 488 37.16 25.89 8.97
C ARG A 488 36.98 26.30 10.46
N TYR A 489 36.51 25.42 11.32
CA TYR A 489 36.29 25.70 12.73
C TYR A 489 37.62 25.78 13.47
N ASN A 490 37.89 26.91 14.15
CA ASN A 490 39.05 27.10 15.02
C ASN A 490 38.59 27.06 16.50
N PRO A 491 38.89 25.99 17.24
CA PRO A 491 38.50 25.86 18.63
C PRO A 491 39.16 26.87 19.57
N GLU A 492 40.40 27.28 19.31
CA GLU A 492 41.14 28.25 20.12
C GLU A 492 40.49 29.64 20.05
N LYS A 493 40.15 30.10 18.82
CA LYS A 493 39.44 31.36 18.65
C LYS A 493 38.05 31.32 19.29
N ALA A 494 37.37 30.17 19.24
CA ALA A 494 36.08 30.00 19.86
C ALA A 494 36.16 30.01 21.39
N ALA A 495 37.25 29.50 21.97
CA ALA A 495 37.53 29.53 23.42
C ALA A 495 37.90 30.95 23.89
N ALA A 496 38.73 31.67 23.14
CA ALA A 496 39.08 33.08 23.42
C ALA A 496 37.84 33.98 23.42
N ASP A 497 36.99 33.87 22.40
CA ASP A 497 35.71 34.61 22.27
C ASP A 497 34.72 34.31 23.44
N GLN A 498 34.91 33.19 24.11
CA GLN A 498 34.10 32.79 25.26
C GLN A 498 34.66 33.35 26.57
N ARG A 499 36.00 33.48 26.69
CA ARG A 499 36.66 34.10 27.84
C ARG A 499 36.40 35.59 27.85
N ASP A 500 36.52 36.30 26.71
CA ASP A 500 36.23 37.73 26.60
C ASP A 500 34.77 38.08 26.94
N LYS A 501 33.85 37.16 26.71
CA LYS A 501 32.43 37.34 27.08
C LYS A 501 32.13 36.98 28.55
N ALA A 502 33.02 36.24 29.21
CA ALA A 502 32.90 35.85 30.59
C ALA A 502 33.59 36.80 31.55
N GLU A 503 34.46 37.71 31.06
CA GLU A 503 35.02 38.76 31.89
C GLU A 503 33.94 39.74 32.34
N PRO A 504 33.81 39.99 33.65
CA PRO A 504 32.83 40.93 34.17
C PRO A 504 33.16 42.36 33.65
N LEU A 505 32.19 43.03 33.06
CA LEU A 505 32.25 44.38 32.54
C LEU A 505 32.46 45.49 33.58
N LEU A 506 32.67 45.12 34.85
CA LEU A 506 32.94 46.05 35.93
C LEU A 506 34.27 45.71 36.60
N PRO A 507 35.18 46.71 36.75
CA PRO A 507 36.39 46.49 37.51
C PRO A 507 36.03 46.19 38.96
N VAL A 508 36.46 45.02 39.42
CA VAL A 508 36.40 44.69 40.87
C VAL A 508 37.43 45.60 41.55
N PHE A 509 36.95 46.61 42.25
CA PHE A 509 37.78 47.37 43.16
C PHE A 509 38.29 46.43 44.23
N ARG A 510 39.60 46.08 44.18
CA ARG A 510 40.29 45.47 45.29
C ARG A 510 40.57 46.58 46.29
N GLU A 511 39.87 46.60 47.39
CA GLU A 511 40.24 47.39 48.54
C GLU A 511 41.63 46.99 49.00
N ARG A 512 42.53 47.97 48.87
CA ARG A 512 43.90 47.90 49.33
C ARG A 512 43.87 48.19 50.84
N GLY A 513 43.78 47.15 51.63
CA GLY A 513 43.91 47.28 53.10
C GLY A 513 45.32 47.65 53.44
N ASP A 514 45.48 48.82 54.00
CA ASP A 514 46.70 49.33 54.60
C ASP A 514 47.17 48.47 55.78
N ARG A 515 48.47 48.29 55.82
CA ARG A 515 49.13 47.45 56.73
C ARG A 515 50.12 48.22 57.57
N SER A 516 49.97 48.24 58.82
CA SER A 516 51.02 48.56 59.76
C SER A 516 51.71 47.29 60.30
N SER A 517 53.01 47.36 60.19
CA SER A 517 54.09 46.52 60.68
C SER A 517 53.93 45.86 62.06
N GLN A 518 54.42 44.63 62.15
CA GLN A 518 55.42 44.31 63.23
C GLN A 518 56.10 42.95 62.99
N THR A 519 57.38 42.99 63.15
CA THR A 519 58.46 42.04 63.26
C THR A 519 58.27 40.92 64.31
N SER A 520 58.77 39.72 64.05
CA SER A 520 59.83 38.98 64.68
C SER A 520 59.80 37.48 64.37
N GLN A 521 60.85 37.02 63.80
CA GLN A 521 61.86 36.07 64.20
C GLN A 521 61.46 34.63 64.54
N THR A 522 62.16 33.76 63.79
CA THR A 522 62.75 32.47 64.18
C THR A 522 61.76 31.33 64.36
N SER A 523 61.97 30.15 63.88
CA SER A 523 63.09 29.28 63.64
C SER A 523 62.63 27.99 63.00
N SER A 524 63.54 27.40 62.27
CA SER A 524 63.55 26.08 61.73
C SER A 524 63.03 24.99 62.62
N VAL A 525 62.36 23.97 62.08
CA VAL A 525 62.72 22.55 62.29
C VAL A 525 62.16 21.69 61.18
N ARG A 526 63.04 20.91 60.68
CA ARG A 526 62.90 19.76 59.78
C ARG A 526 62.26 18.57 60.51
N SER A 527 61.48 17.77 59.86
CA SER A 527 61.50 16.28 59.87
C SER A 527 60.27 15.79 59.07
N HIS A 528 60.55 15.08 58.06
CA HIS A 528 60.70 13.65 57.87
C HIS A 528 59.49 12.84 58.30
N GLY A 529 59.00 12.13 57.35
CA GLY A 529 58.70 10.72 57.52
C GLY A 529 57.26 10.33 57.12
N GLN A 530 57.18 9.70 56.09
CA GLN A 530 56.94 8.26 55.78
C GLN A 530 55.45 7.90 55.66
N ASN A 531 55.11 7.52 54.42
CA ASN A 531 54.70 6.20 53.96
C ASN A 531 53.98 5.28 54.96
N LEU A 532 52.91 4.76 54.45
CA LEU A 532 52.49 3.32 54.46
C LEU A 532 51.09 3.24 53.89
N SER A 533 50.86 2.70 52.70
CA SER A 533 51.00 1.34 52.25
C SER A 533 49.93 0.37 52.77
N THR A 534 49.24 -0.17 51.84
CA THR A 534 48.70 -1.54 51.76
C THR A 534 47.45 -1.88 52.56
N ARG A 535 46.47 -2.50 51.93
CA ARG A 535 46.36 -3.93 51.54
C ARG A 535 45.07 -4.18 50.74
N LYS A 536 45.16 -4.70 49.64
CA LYS A 536 44.87 -5.98 48.99
C LYS A 536 44.57 -7.14 49.94
N ILE A 537 43.46 -7.86 49.66
CA ILE A 537 43.25 -9.32 49.84
C ILE A 537 42.09 -9.61 48.88
N GLY A 538 42.20 -10.39 47.82
CA GLY A 538 42.68 -11.75 47.62
C GLY A 538 41.46 -12.64 47.43
N SER A 539 41.08 -13.05 46.25
CA SER A 539 41.45 -14.21 45.47
C SER A 539 41.16 -15.58 46.12
N CYS A 540 40.33 -16.36 45.46
CA CYS A 540 40.40 -17.81 45.24
C CYS A 540 39.16 -18.17 44.38
N GLY A 541 39.17 -18.78 43.24
CA GLY A 541 40.05 -19.75 42.66
C GLY A 541 39.57 -21.18 42.87
N HIS A 542 39.05 -21.81 41.85
CA HIS A 542 39.28 -23.17 41.33
C HIS A 542 38.00 -23.84 40.81
N VAL A 543 37.87 -24.18 39.53
CA VAL A 543 38.34 -25.37 38.78
C VAL A 543 37.50 -26.64 39.03
N GLY A 544 37.05 -27.22 37.95
CA GLY A 544 36.79 -28.67 37.78
C GLY A 544 35.40 -28.98 37.22
N SER A 545 35.23 -29.16 36.01
CA SER A 545 35.26 -30.31 35.12
C SER A 545 34.11 -31.32 35.27
N SER A 546 33.48 -31.54 34.12
CA SER A 546 33.08 -32.83 33.52
C SER A 546 31.79 -33.52 33.94
N SER A 547 31.12 -33.88 32.87
CA SER A 547 30.31 -35.07 32.60
C SER A 547 28.81 -35.04 32.68
N SER A 548 28.17 -35.15 31.48
CA SER A 548 26.84 -35.75 31.23
C SER A 548 26.85 -37.22 31.75
N PRO A 549 25.73 -37.96 31.77
CA PRO A 549 24.53 -37.88 30.94
C PRO A 549 23.19 -38.36 31.62
N ARG A 550 22.11 -38.24 30.79
CA ARG A 550 20.91 -39.12 30.68
C ARG A 550 19.67 -38.92 31.54
N SER A 551 18.62 -38.56 30.77
CA SER A 551 17.32 -39.26 30.63
C SER A 551 16.29 -39.19 31.74
N ARG A 552 15.16 -38.64 31.40
CA ARG A 552 13.81 -39.24 31.37
C ARG A 552 12.71 -38.22 31.55
N THR A 553 11.86 -38.15 30.54
CA THR A 553 10.47 -37.68 30.59
C THR A 553 9.67 -38.39 31.70
N PRO A 554 8.58 -37.82 32.22
CA PRO A 554 7.27 -37.81 31.54
C PRO A 554 6.40 -36.55 31.77
N SER A 555 5.49 -36.39 30.82
CA SER A 555 4.33 -35.48 30.81
C SER A 555 3.16 -36.03 31.62
N PRO A 556 1.92 -35.44 31.56
CA PRO A 556 1.42 -34.20 32.11
C PRO A 556 0.33 -34.42 33.18
N PRO A 557 -0.47 -33.45 33.62
CA PRO A 557 -1.84 -33.36 33.15
C PRO A 557 -2.48 -31.96 33.06
N LEU A 558 -3.51 -31.87 32.29
CA LEU A 558 -4.46 -30.79 32.01
C LEU A 558 -5.59 -30.71 33.07
N PRO A 559 -6.65 -29.87 32.91
CA PRO A 559 -6.88 -28.63 33.63
C PRO A 559 -8.10 -28.73 34.61
N PRO A 560 -8.66 -27.64 35.12
CA PRO A 560 -9.94 -27.14 34.60
C PRO A 560 -10.20 -25.62 34.75
N SER A 561 -10.85 -25.04 33.77
CA SER A 561 -12.24 -24.55 33.67
C SER A 561 -12.69 -23.42 34.60
N SER A 562 -13.03 -22.31 33.89
CA SER A 562 -14.20 -21.44 34.12
C SER A 562 -14.29 -20.52 35.33
N LYS A 563 -14.44 -19.21 35.09
CA LYS A 563 -15.67 -18.42 35.32
C LYS A 563 -15.40 -16.92 35.19
N GLN A 564 -16.12 -16.29 34.29
CA GLN A 564 -16.55 -14.89 34.45
C GLN A 564 -17.53 -14.77 35.60
N PRO A 565 -17.72 -13.61 36.23
CA PRO A 565 -18.82 -12.75 35.82
C PRO A 565 -18.52 -11.22 35.92
N LEU A 566 -19.11 -10.46 34.99
CA LEU A 566 -20.25 -9.53 35.17
C LEU A 566 -20.07 -8.36 36.15
N ILE A 567 -20.00 -7.16 35.53
CA ILE A 567 -20.73 -5.91 35.76
C ILE A 567 -21.32 -5.75 37.16
N ASP A 568 -20.99 -4.67 37.85
CA ASP A 568 -22.05 -3.75 38.30
C ASP A 568 -21.55 -2.32 38.61
N SER A 569 -22.36 -1.42 38.19
CA SER A 569 -22.43 0.01 38.40
C SER A 569 -22.93 0.27 39.83
N CYS A 570 -22.38 1.26 40.53
CA CYS A 570 -23.18 2.02 41.50
C CYS A 570 -22.65 3.46 41.73
N ARG A 571 -23.55 4.36 41.52
CA ARG A 571 -23.67 5.77 41.95
C ARG A 571 -23.86 5.88 43.48
N GLY A 572 -23.46 7.02 44.06
CA GLY A 572 -23.96 7.51 45.34
C GLY A 572 -23.07 8.62 45.89
N HIS A 573 -23.36 9.82 45.74
CA HIS A 573 -24.08 10.82 46.53
C HIS A 573 -23.73 10.89 48.02
N GLY A 574 -23.29 12.10 48.41
CA GLY A 574 -23.79 12.68 49.66
C GLY A 574 -22.74 13.38 50.52
N ARG A 575 -22.69 14.75 50.48
CA ARG A 575 -22.92 15.73 51.59
C ARG A 575 -22.22 15.37 52.94
N SER A 576 -21.65 16.26 53.66
CA SER A 576 -21.83 17.67 54.01
C SER A 576 -21.09 17.96 55.32
N HIS A 577 -20.64 19.21 55.51
CA HIS A 577 -20.46 19.92 56.81
C HIS A 577 -19.47 19.33 57.81
N GLU A 578 -18.68 20.07 58.53
CA GLU A 578 -18.75 21.36 59.17
C GLU A 578 -17.35 21.82 59.60
N ASP A 579 -17.21 23.12 59.63
CA ASP A 579 -16.37 24.01 60.38
C ASP A 579 -15.46 23.43 61.49
N ASP A 580 -14.21 23.91 61.57
CA ASP A 580 -13.75 24.67 62.73
C ASP A 580 -12.42 25.41 62.44
N ASP A 581 -12.47 26.66 62.83
CA ASP A 581 -11.39 27.63 62.93
C ASP A 581 -10.20 27.08 63.77
N VAL A 582 -9.02 27.65 63.53
CA VAL A 582 -8.08 28.29 64.44
C VAL A 582 -6.64 28.15 64.00
N ASP A 583 -6.02 29.27 63.98
CA ASP A 583 -4.63 29.68 64.12
C ASP A 583 -3.75 29.90 62.87
N ARG A 584 -3.59 31.22 62.72
CA ARG A 584 -2.46 31.86 62.04
C ARG A 584 -1.15 31.47 62.72
N ASP A 585 -0.22 30.99 61.91
CA ASP A 585 1.20 31.23 62.16
C ASP A 585 1.92 31.61 60.88
N ASP A 586 2.45 32.81 60.91
CA ASP A 586 3.31 33.44 59.92
C ASP A 586 4.55 32.60 59.61
N TRP A 587 4.57 31.98 58.43
CA TRP A 587 5.82 31.58 57.79
C TRP A 587 6.00 32.36 56.48
N ALA A 588 6.68 33.49 56.60
CA ALA A 588 7.22 34.21 55.46
C ALA A 588 8.20 33.28 54.71
N MET A 589 7.72 32.70 53.60
CA MET A 589 8.60 32.08 52.63
C MET A 589 9.58 33.13 52.09
N PRO A 590 10.87 32.88 52.07
CA PRO A 590 11.80 33.74 51.37
C PRO A 590 11.46 33.68 49.90
N ARG A 591 11.22 34.81 49.27
CA ARG A 591 11.10 34.96 47.84
C ARG A 591 12.36 34.42 47.19
N GLY A 592 12.35 33.09 46.93
CA GLY A 592 13.38 32.40 46.17
C GLY A 592 13.52 33.07 44.83
N ALA A 593 14.70 33.57 44.57
CA ALA A 593 15.16 34.00 43.28
C ALA A 593 14.80 32.91 42.28
N ALA A 594 14.00 33.25 41.25
CA ALA A 594 13.83 32.43 40.08
C ALA A 594 15.24 32.21 39.51
N ALA A 595 15.83 31.08 39.82
CA ALA A 595 17.03 30.63 39.15
C ALA A 595 16.65 30.39 37.71
N SER A 596 16.86 31.39 36.87
CA SER A 596 16.90 31.18 35.42
C SER A 596 18.01 30.18 35.17
N VAL A 597 17.65 28.93 34.95
CA VAL A 597 18.56 27.91 34.40
C VAL A 597 18.95 28.39 32.99
N ALA A 598 19.92 29.29 32.97
CA ALA A 598 20.60 29.63 31.74
C ALA A 598 21.39 28.38 31.36
N PHE A 599 20.86 27.59 30.41
CA PHE A 599 21.64 26.57 29.75
C PHE A 599 22.82 27.27 29.08
N SER A 600 23.95 27.28 29.78
CA SER A 600 25.24 27.73 29.26
C SER A 600 25.63 26.76 28.13
N VAL A 601 25.34 27.17 26.89
CA VAL A 601 25.72 26.41 25.71
C VAL A 601 27.24 26.58 25.53
N HIS A 602 28.01 25.69 26.15
CA HIS A 602 29.45 25.64 25.96
C HIS A 602 29.76 25.40 24.48
N LYS A 603 30.62 26.24 23.90
CA LYS A 603 31.13 26.02 22.56
C LYS A 603 32.01 24.76 22.54
N PRO A 604 31.95 23.93 21.48
CA PRO A 604 32.76 22.70 21.38
C PRO A 604 34.26 23.02 21.46
N THR A 605 34.97 22.24 22.26
CA THR A 605 36.42 22.41 22.48
C THR A 605 37.28 21.72 21.42
N THR A 606 36.69 20.81 20.65
CA THR A 606 37.36 20.10 19.55
C THR A 606 36.56 20.17 18.25
N ARG A 607 37.23 19.94 17.10
CA ARG A 607 36.59 19.86 15.79
C ARG A 607 35.58 18.72 15.72
N LEU A 608 35.89 17.56 16.31
CA LEU A 608 34.98 16.42 16.33
C LEU A 608 33.70 16.70 17.15
N ALA A 609 33.84 17.33 18.31
CA ALA A 609 32.69 17.76 19.11
C ALA A 609 31.83 18.80 18.36
N TYR A 610 32.47 19.67 17.56
CA TYR A 610 31.77 20.62 16.70
C TYR A 610 30.98 19.92 15.59
N LEU A 611 31.59 18.92 14.92
CA LEU A 611 30.93 18.11 13.90
C LEU A 611 29.72 17.37 14.47
N GLY A 612 29.91 16.64 15.57
CA GLY A 612 28.84 15.89 16.21
C GLY A 612 27.65 16.78 16.61
N ARG A 613 27.95 17.96 17.16
CA ARG A 613 26.93 18.96 17.47
C ARG A 613 26.20 19.47 16.22
N SER A 614 26.92 19.75 15.15
CA SER A 614 26.34 20.24 13.89
C SER A 614 25.49 19.19 13.23
N ILE A 615 25.94 17.93 13.21
CA ILE A 615 25.11 16.78 12.76
C ILE A 615 23.83 16.67 13.59
N TRP A 616 23.96 16.70 14.93
CA TRP A 616 22.79 16.62 15.79
C TRP A 616 21.79 17.76 15.55
N GLN A 617 22.27 19.00 15.36
CA GLN A 617 21.41 20.15 15.09
C GLN A 617 20.62 20.03 13.79
N VAL A 618 21.12 19.27 12.80
CA VAL A 618 20.41 19.00 11.56
C VAL A 618 19.56 17.75 11.68
N ALA A 619 20.10 16.67 12.22
CA ALA A 619 19.45 15.35 12.19
C ALA A 619 18.13 15.28 12.97
N TRP A 620 18.09 15.79 14.23
CA TRP A 620 16.90 15.63 15.05
C TRP A 620 15.65 16.37 14.52
N PRO A 621 15.74 17.64 14.01
CA PRO A 621 14.56 18.30 13.46
C PRO A 621 14.08 17.64 12.16
N VAL A 622 15.04 17.17 11.33
CA VAL A 622 14.74 16.47 10.08
C VAL A 622 14.05 15.13 10.38
N LEU A 623 14.55 14.36 11.34
CA LEU A 623 13.94 13.09 11.75
C LEU A 623 12.53 13.30 12.33
N LEU A 624 12.33 14.30 13.18
CA LEU A 624 11.01 14.60 13.73
C LEU A 624 10.03 15.00 12.62
N PHE A 625 10.46 15.84 11.69
CA PHE A 625 9.63 16.22 10.55
C PHE A 625 9.29 15.03 9.67
N TYR A 626 10.27 14.14 9.43
CA TYR A 626 10.06 12.93 8.64
C TYR A 626 9.08 11.96 9.32
N LEU A 627 9.23 11.74 10.63
CA LEU A 627 8.29 10.94 11.43
C LEU A 627 6.88 11.55 11.41
N TRP A 628 6.77 12.87 11.47
CA TRP A 628 5.50 13.55 11.32
C TRP A 628 4.88 13.33 9.93
N LEU A 629 5.68 13.36 8.85
CA LEU A 629 5.21 13.04 7.50
C LEU A 629 4.71 11.60 7.37
N ILE A 630 5.38 10.64 8.02
CA ILE A 630 4.96 9.23 8.05
C ILE A 630 3.63 9.08 8.81
N TRP A 631 3.53 9.71 9.98
CA TRP A 631 2.35 9.62 10.83
C TRP A 631 1.09 10.22 10.20
N ASN A 632 1.23 11.31 9.47
CA ASN A 632 0.12 12.02 8.80
C ASN A 632 0.01 11.65 7.32
N GLY A 633 0.56 10.55 6.94
CA GLY A 633 0.69 10.01 5.60
C GLY A 633 -0.51 9.60 4.83
#